data_738a86277c130c78c9c0c94d64dbbf0c
#
_entry.id   738a86277c130c78c9c0c94d64dbbf0c
#
_cell.length_a   1.000
_cell.length_b   1.000
_cell.length_c   1.000
_cell.angle_alpha   90.00
_cell.angle_beta   90.00
_cell.angle_gamma   90.00
#
_symmetry.space_group_name_H-M   'P 1'
#
loop_
_entity.id
_entity.type
_entity.pdbx_description
1 polymer ?
#
loop_
_entity_poly.entity_id
_entity_poly.type
_entity_poly.pdbx_seq_one_letter_code
_entity_poly.pdbx_strand_id
1 'polypeptide(L)'
;VLSCKTNCLHKRVYLDEVSHTFGQITGWELPIFFKRPHSSQMPNRLSKENSLYLKQHADNPVDWYPWGEEALAAAEASGKPLLVSIGYSACHWCHVMAHESFESDYIAKLMNQHFICVKVDREERPDVDQVYMEAVQMIQQSGGWPLNVFCLPDGRPFFGGTYFPPEERGQGMIPWPQVLMRIADHFKRSRAELEENADAIQKNIMAATLAASTGGAQGAWDNTLLVDAADGICGTHDDQYGGFGGAPKFPPSMTLNFLRSIRHSAALQAKPELGERIDTVCHTTLRAMAHGGLFDQFGGGFARYSVDPHWLIPHFEKMLYDNALLIDAYTRAWLDNQDPLYAAVVEETIGWLEREMLAEDGGFYAALDADSEGEEGRYYVWTPEEIDTVLGPTEEAREIRLAYNITAEGNFEHGSSNPALVDGDFELRERLVVARGKLLAYREANRVRPGKDTKISTAWNCMLIRSMADAGFYFNRPEWLQRARKAADFIWDQLTLEQDGAVRLNAVYYEGAGSQVDGFLHDYALAADASLSVAAKIDVLEAGASATYQARAQAYVDSALRWFEDPHAAGCFFTATDVETPVARRKEWFDNATPSGNAVLLHALSGLYTLTGDGRYEAAFRSILPAYTDYAQKVAAGVAHALEAATTHAVGIVVIKVKDGVPLAPLQAALVDAPWRRVFILSACEMQSAEYQVCVGTQCLPPTDSLSEVVEVL
;
A
#
# COMPACT_ATOMS: atom_id res chain seq x y z
N VAL A 1 15.19 -8.20 7.65
CA VAL A 1 15.82 -8.39 8.96
C VAL A 1 17.18 -9.04 8.72
N LEU A 2 18.23 -8.23 8.57
CA LEU A 2 19.61 -8.68 8.42
C LEU A 2 20.22 -8.95 9.82
N SER A 3 20.46 -10.21 10.16
CA SER A 3 21.25 -10.58 11.32
C SER A 3 22.74 -10.49 10.96
N CYS A 4 23.39 -9.45 11.42
CA CYS A 4 24.86 -9.38 11.45
C CYS A 4 25.35 -10.00 12.78
N LYS A 5 25.91 -11.21 12.69
CA LYS A 5 26.62 -11.84 13.82
C LYS A 5 27.99 -11.22 13.94
N THR A 6 28.23 -10.44 14.96
CA THR A 6 29.57 -10.26 15.53
C THR A 6 29.50 -10.30 17.05
N ASN A 7 30.36 -11.17 17.58
CA ASN A 7 30.55 -11.52 18.97
C ASN A 7 30.57 -10.34 19.94
N CYS A 8 29.81 -10.48 21.04
CA CYS A 8 30.29 -10.10 22.37
C CYS A 8 29.62 -10.99 23.44
N LEU A 9 30.46 -11.74 24.12
CA LEU A 9 30.17 -12.63 25.25
C LEU A 9 29.82 -11.84 26.52
N HIS A 10 29.00 -12.50 27.38
CA HIS A 10 28.76 -12.30 28.82
C HIS A 10 27.62 -11.34 29.21
N LYS A 11 26.48 -11.85 29.64
CA LYS A 11 26.17 -12.42 30.97
C LYS A 11 24.74 -12.96 31.01
N ARG A 12 24.62 -14.27 31.23
CA ARG A 12 23.41 -14.92 31.77
C ARG A 12 23.38 -14.68 33.28
N VAL A 13 22.25 -14.22 33.81
CA VAL A 13 21.85 -14.49 35.20
C VAL A 13 20.34 -14.48 35.33
N TYR A 14 19.74 -15.62 35.63
CA TYR A 14 18.51 -15.95 36.34
C TYR A 14 17.14 -15.45 35.86
N LEU A 15 16.42 -16.40 35.28
CA LEU A 15 14.97 -16.55 35.39
C LEU A 15 14.74 -17.94 35.99
N ASP A 16 14.21 -17.99 37.21
CA ASP A 16 13.35 -19.07 37.66
C ASP A 16 12.48 -18.60 38.84
N GLU A 17 11.21 -19.08 38.75
CA GLU A 17 10.19 -19.19 39.79
C GLU A 17 9.55 -17.92 40.36
N VAL A 18 8.26 -17.71 40.01
CA VAL A 18 7.13 -17.80 40.94
C VAL A 18 5.82 -17.98 40.18
N SER A 19 5.25 -19.16 40.27
CA SER A 19 3.85 -19.45 40.00
C SER A 19 3.01 -19.26 41.24
N HIS A 20 1.72 -18.94 41.05
CA HIS A 20 0.59 -18.90 41.98
C HIS A 20 0.35 -17.64 42.82
N THR A 21 -0.67 -16.86 42.42
CA THR A 21 -1.93 -16.78 43.17
C THR A 21 -2.98 -15.98 42.37
N PHE A 22 -4.05 -16.62 41.98
CA PHE A 22 -5.27 -16.00 41.45
C PHE A 22 -6.02 -15.37 42.63
N GLY A 23 -6.35 -14.09 42.48
CA GLY A 23 -7.32 -13.39 43.34
C GLY A 23 -8.23 -12.56 42.41
N GLN A 24 -9.48 -13.01 42.29
CA GLN A 24 -10.56 -12.28 41.63
C GLN A 24 -10.72 -10.89 42.21
N ILE A 25 -10.69 -9.86 41.38
CA ILE A 25 -11.25 -8.55 41.70
C ILE A 25 -12.17 -8.18 40.54
N THR A 26 -13.45 -8.39 40.79
CA THR A 26 -14.57 -7.87 40.02
C THR A 26 -14.76 -6.39 40.33
N GLY A 27 -14.98 -5.56 39.33
CA GLY A 27 -15.55 -4.22 39.44
C GLY A 27 -14.59 -3.06 39.23
N TRP A 28 -14.35 -2.67 38.01
CA TRP A 28 -13.92 -1.31 37.66
C TRP A 28 -14.97 -0.70 36.74
N GLU A 29 -15.88 0.08 37.32
CA GLU A 29 -16.66 1.08 36.56
C GLU A 29 -15.64 2.13 36.07
N LEU A 30 -15.49 2.24 34.76
CA LEU A 30 -14.79 3.37 34.14
C LEU A 30 -15.61 4.65 34.38
N PRO A 31 -15.00 5.73 34.87
CA PRO A 31 -15.69 6.99 34.97
C PRO A 31 -16.02 7.51 33.58
N ILE A 32 -17.29 7.74 33.30
CA ILE A 32 -17.78 8.47 32.13
C ILE A 32 -17.16 9.88 32.20
N PHE A 33 -16.12 10.11 31.42
CA PHE A 33 -15.54 11.43 31.23
C PHE A 33 -16.53 12.27 30.42
N PHE A 34 -17.31 13.10 31.10
CA PHE A 34 -18.00 14.23 30.50
C PHE A 34 -16.97 15.06 29.73
N LYS A 35 -17.14 15.22 28.40
CA LYS A 35 -16.45 16.22 27.60
C LYS A 35 -16.59 17.58 28.31
N ARG A 36 -15.51 18.08 28.89
CA ARG A 36 -15.43 19.48 29.32
C ARG A 36 -15.49 20.34 28.05
N PRO A 37 -16.23 21.46 28.03
CA PRO A 37 -16.14 22.39 26.94
C PRO A 37 -14.69 22.90 26.88
N HIS A 38 -14.05 22.76 25.73
CA HIS A 38 -12.73 23.27 25.47
C HIS A 38 -12.67 24.77 25.84
N SER A 39 -11.66 25.16 26.62
CA SER A 39 -11.31 26.55 26.84
C SER A 39 -11.20 27.24 25.46
N SER A 40 -11.50 28.53 25.39
CA SER A 40 -11.46 29.37 24.20
C SER A 40 -10.01 29.60 23.65
N GLN A 41 -9.27 28.52 23.48
CA GLN A 41 -7.95 28.54 22.87
C GLN A 41 -8.13 28.56 21.35
N MET A 42 -7.48 29.50 20.68
CA MET A 42 -7.49 29.52 19.21
C MET A 42 -6.81 28.25 18.69
N PRO A 43 -7.34 27.64 17.62
CA PRO A 43 -6.69 26.50 16.97
C PRO A 43 -5.23 26.78 16.62
N ASN A 44 -4.37 25.78 16.72
CA ASN A 44 -2.96 25.90 16.31
C ASN A 44 -2.82 25.98 14.77
N ARG A 45 -1.58 26.03 14.26
CA ARG A 45 -1.28 26.23 12.83
C ARG A 45 -1.88 25.18 11.92
N LEU A 46 -2.05 23.94 12.43
CA LEU A 46 -2.58 22.80 11.65
C LEU A 46 -4.02 23.02 11.17
N SER A 47 -4.76 23.95 11.75
CA SER A 47 -6.11 24.32 11.29
C SER A 47 -6.16 24.86 9.87
N LYS A 48 -5.02 25.32 9.33
CA LYS A 48 -4.89 25.88 7.98
C LYS A 48 -4.47 24.83 6.93
N GLU A 49 -4.06 23.65 7.38
CA GLU A 49 -3.62 22.57 6.50
C GLU A 49 -4.80 21.89 5.81
N ASN A 50 -4.55 21.19 4.72
CA ASN A 50 -5.58 20.43 4.00
C ASN A 50 -5.73 19.01 4.55
N SER A 51 -4.64 18.37 4.98
CA SER A 51 -4.63 17.03 5.56
C SER A 51 -5.65 16.87 6.69
N LEU A 52 -6.49 15.84 6.58
CA LEU A 52 -7.42 15.47 7.65
C LEU A 52 -6.66 15.12 8.94
N TYR A 53 -5.55 14.38 8.82
CA TYR A 53 -4.72 14.03 9.96
C TYR A 53 -4.17 15.24 10.70
N LEU A 54 -3.68 16.24 9.98
CA LEU A 54 -3.20 17.48 10.61
C LEU A 54 -4.36 18.24 11.27
N LYS A 55 -5.51 18.33 10.61
CA LYS A 55 -6.72 18.99 11.17
C LYS A 55 -7.23 18.30 12.43
N GLN A 56 -7.14 16.95 12.55
CA GLN A 56 -7.49 16.23 13.77
C GLN A 56 -6.67 16.69 14.99
N HIS A 57 -5.50 17.29 14.77
CA HIS A 57 -4.63 17.83 15.83
C HIS A 57 -4.69 19.35 15.95
N ALA A 58 -5.56 20.05 15.22
CA ALA A 58 -5.64 21.52 15.21
C ALA A 58 -6.05 22.10 16.56
N ASP A 59 -6.90 21.40 17.34
CA ASP A 59 -7.40 21.83 18.63
C ASP A 59 -6.58 21.31 19.83
N ASN A 60 -5.47 20.59 19.57
CA ASN A 60 -4.58 20.17 20.65
C ASN A 60 -3.94 21.38 21.35
N PRO A 61 -3.72 21.32 22.68
CA PRO A 61 -2.99 22.35 23.41
C PRO A 61 -1.49 22.39 23.06
N VAL A 62 -0.98 21.44 22.29
CA VAL A 62 0.38 21.45 21.74
C VAL A 62 0.44 22.48 20.62
N ASP A 63 1.48 23.32 20.63
CA ASP A 63 1.77 24.31 19.59
C ASP A 63 2.42 23.62 18.38
N TRP A 64 1.60 22.90 17.62
CA TRP A 64 2.02 22.16 16.47
C TRP A 64 2.36 23.05 15.26
N TYR A 65 3.47 22.73 14.61
CA TYR A 65 3.84 23.21 13.29
C TYR A 65 3.60 22.11 12.25
N PRO A 66 3.18 22.41 11.02
CA PRO A 66 3.38 21.50 9.90
C PRO A 66 4.89 21.39 9.62
N TRP A 67 5.29 20.34 8.90
CA TRP A 67 6.67 20.20 8.43
C TRP A 67 6.99 21.29 7.39
N GLY A 68 8.06 22.04 7.59
CA GLY A 68 8.49 23.08 6.66
C GLY A 68 9.48 24.06 7.28
N GLU A 69 9.86 25.07 6.49
CA GLU A 69 10.85 26.09 6.85
C GLU A 69 10.50 26.85 8.14
N GLU A 70 9.21 27.12 8.39
CA GLU A 70 8.77 27.84 9.60
C GLU A 70 9.17 27.08 10.87
N ALA A 71 9.00 25.76 10.89
CA ALA A 71 9.37 24.92 12.03
C ALA A 71 10.88 24.87 12.24
N LEU A 72 11.65 24.71 11.17
CA LEU A 72 13.12 24.67 11.21
C LEU A 72 13.69 25.99 11.68
N ALA A 73 13.23 27.12 11.11
CA ALA A 73 13.64 28.45 11.52
C ALA A 73 13.28 28.75 12.99
N ALA A 74 12.11 28.32 13.46
CA ALA A 74 11.72 28.45 14.87
C ALA A 74 12.63 27.64 15.80
N ALA A 75 13.04 26.45 15.39
CA ALA A 75 13.97 25.60 16.17
C ALA A 75 15.36 26.24 16.25
N GLU A 76 15.88 26.74 15.12
CA GLU A 76 17.16 27.42 15.05
C GLU A 76 17.16 28.67 15.90
N ALA A 77 16.15 29.56 15.74
CA ALA A 77 16.05 30.83 16.48
C ALA A 77 15.90 30.62 17.99
N SER A 78 15.18 29.57 18.43
CA SER A 78 14.98 29.28 19.85
C SER A 78 16.09 28.40 20.46
N GLY A 79 16.91 27.75 19.64
CA GLY A 79 17.91 26.75 20.06
C GLY A 79 17.29 25.50 20.66
N LYS A 80 15.98 25.23 20.44
CA LYS A 80 15.28 24.05 20.91
C LYS A 80 15.42 22.89 19.92
N PRO A 81 15.43 21.63 20.40
CA PRO A 81 15.30 20.47 19.50
C PRO A 81 13.89 20.39 18.88
N LEU A 82 13.82 19.76 17.72
CA LEU A 82 12.54 19.39 17.12
C LEU A 82 11.99 18.12 17.75
N LEU A 83 10.68 18.04 17.92
CA LEU A 83 9.92 16.83 18.16
C LEU A 83 9.00 16.61 16.97
N VAL A 84 9.36 15.69 16.09
CA VAL A 84 8.60 15.35 14.88
C VAL A 84 7.72 14.15 15.17
N SER A 85 6.40 14.32 15.13
CA SER A 85 5.41 13.27 15.32
C SER A 85 4.69 12.98 14.00
N ILE A 86 4.85 11.75 13.50
CA ILE A 86 4.40 11.32 12.18
C ILE A 86 3.32 10.25 12.36
N GLY A 87 2.29 10.30 11.53
CA GLY A 87 1.20 9.35 11.50
C GLY A 87 0.31 9.58 10.28
N TYR A 88 -0.92 9.08 10.32
CA TYR A 88 -1.93 9.24 9.28
C TYR A 88 -3.35 9.16 9.86
N SER A 89 -4.34 9.58 9.10
CA SER A 89 -5.69 9.83 9.63
C SER A 89 -6.44 8.59 10.09
N ALA A 90 -6.22 7.43 9.47
CA ALA A 90 -6.86 6.16 9.81
C ALA A 90 -6.11 5.34 10.88
N CYS A 91 -5.05 5.90 11.47
CA CYS A 91 -4.15 5.20 12.38
C CYS A 91 -4.69 5.15 13.81
N HIS A 92 -5.22 4.01 14.24
CA HIS A 92 -5.77 3.80 15.60
C HIS A 92 -4.78 4.22 16.71
N TRP A 93 -3.53 3.72 16.71
CA TRP A 93 -2.54 4.07 17.73
C TRP A 93 -2.13 5.55 17.73
N CYS A 94 -2.31 6.24 16.59
CA CYS A 94 -2.11 7.68 16.53
C CYS A 94 -3.25 8.40 17.27
N HIS A 95 -4.50 7.95 17.15
CA HIS A 95 -5.65 8.44 17.90
C HIS A 95 -5.47 8.19 19.39
N VAL A 96 -5.06 6.98 19.79
CA VAL A 96 -4.78 6.63 21.19
C VAL A 96 -3.76 7.59 21.78
N MET A 97 -2.62 7.83 21.11
CA MET A 97 -1.60 8.75 21.61
C MET A 97 -2.08 10.22 21.64
N ALA A 98 -2.93 10.62 20.71
CA ALA A 98 -3.54 11.95 20.71
C ALA A 98 -4.40 12.17 21.95
N HIS A 99 -5.35 11.27 22.22
CA HIS A 99 -6.25 11.38 23.35
C HIS A 99 -5.53 11.26 24.70
N GLU A 100 -4.58 10.36 24.81
CA GLU A 100 -3.86 10.11 26.07
C GLU A 100 -2.80 11.18 26.37
N SER A 101 -2.13 11.76 25.35
CA SER A 101 -0.98 12.61 25.54
C SER A 101 -1.12 14.00 24.94
N PHE A 102 -1.53 14.14 23.66
CA PHE A 102 -1.48 15.42 22.96
C PHE A 102 -2.64 16.37 23.35
N GLU A 103 -3.73 15.82 23.86
CA GLU A 103 -4.87 16.58 24.42
C GLU A 103 -4.68 16.96 25.90
N SER A 104 -3.62 16.48 26.55
CA SER A 104 -3.31 16.79 27.94
C SER A 104 -2.60 18.15 28.08
N ASP A 105 -3.22 19.11 28.75
CA ASP A 105 -2.62 20.43 29.05
C ASP A 105 -1.27 20.33 29.75
N TYR A 106 -1.10 19.34 30.64
CA TYR A 106 0.14 19.11 31.36
C TYR A 106 1.26 18.66 30.41
N ILE A 107 0.97 17.66 29.58
CA ILE A 107 1.95 17.11 28.63
C ILE A 107 2.25 18.13 27.53
N ALA A 108 1.23 18.82 27.01
CA ALA A 108 1.39 19.87 26.01
C ALA A 108 2.30 21.01 26.52
N LYS A 109 2.15 21.39 27.80
CA LYS A 109 3.03 22.39 28.41
C LYS A 109 4.48 21.96 28.43
N LEU A 110 4.76 20.68 28.73
CA LEU A 110 6.14 20.15 28.68
C LEU A 110 6.68 20.15 27.26
N MET A 111 5.87 19.70 26.29
CA MET A 111 6.22 19.69 24.86
C MET A 111 6.55 21.11 24.37
N ASN A 112 5.66 22.06 24.55
CA ASN A 112 5.83 23.45 24.09
C ASN A 112 7.00 24.16 24.77
N GLN A 113 7.28 23.84 26.04
CA GLN A 113 8.40 24.44 26.78
C GLN A 113 9.76 24.01 26.24
N HIS A 114 9.90 22.75 25.85
CA HIS A 114 11.22 22.15 25.59
C HIS A 114 11.50 21.86 24.12
N PHE A 115 10.47 21.81 23.27
CA PHE A 115 10.60 21.43 21.87
C PHE A 115 9.89 22.42 20.94
N ILE A 116 10.28 22.44 19.67
CA ILE A 116 9.42 22.86 18.56
C ILE A 116 8.76 21.58 18.06
N CYS A 117 7.43 21.53 18.23
CA CYS A 117 6.64 20.33 17.95
C CYS A 117 6.13 20.37 16.51
N VAL A 118 6.49 19.36 15.71
CA VAL A 118 6.13 19.24 14.30
C VAL A 118 5.23 18.04 14.12
N LYS A 119 4.12 18.22 13.39
CA LYS A 119 3.19 17.16 13.01
C LYS A 119 3.30 16.88 11.52
N VAL A 120 3.37 15.60 11.14
CA VAL A 120 3.56 15.17 9.75
C VAL A 120 2.53 14.12 9.39
N ASP A 121 1.80 14.36 8.29
CA ASP A 121 1.03 13.33 7.62
C ASP A 121 1.98 12.56 6.70
N ARG A 122 2.22 11.26 7.01
CA ARG A 122 3.10 10.41 6.22
C ARG A 122 2.60 10.17 4.78
N GLU A 123 1.31 10.37 4.56
CA GLU A 123 0.67 10.14 3.26
C GLU A 123 0.83 11.34 2.34
N GLU A 124 1.06 12.55 2.90
CA GLU A 124 1.46 13.73 2.15
C GLU A 124 2.99 13.87 2.03
N ARG A 125 3.72 13.48 3.09
CA ARG A 125 5.17 13.62 3.19
C ARG A 125 5.84 12.27 3.44
N PRO A 126 5.72 11.31 2.51
CA PRO A 126 6.38 10.00 2.60
C PRO A 126 7.91 10.12 2.59
N ASP A 127 8.47 11.19 2.03
CA ASP A 127 9.90 11.50 2.05
C ASP A 127 10.42 11.75 3.47
N VAL A 128 9.65 12.48 4.29
CA VAL A 128 9.95 12.76 5.70
C VAL A 128 9.77 11.48 6.53
N ASP A 129 8.66 10.77 6.33
CA ASP A 129 8.36 9.54 7.04
C ASP A 129 9.43 8.47 6.85
N GLN A 130 9.84 8.20 5.61
CA GLN A 130 10.84 7.18 5.29
C GLN A 130 12.20 7.44 5.94
N VAL A 131 12.68 8.69 5.88
CA VAL A 131 13.96 9.07 6.49
C VAL A 131 13.95 8.86 8.00
N TYR A 132 12.89 9.30 8.66
CA TYR A 132 12.79 9.20 10.12
C TYR A 132 12.43 7.79 10.58
N MET A 133 11.65 7.03 9.81
CA MET A 133 11.41 5.61 10.07
C MET A 133 12.70 4.81 10.03
N GLU A 134 13.56 5.03 9.03
CA GLU A 134 14.85 4.36 8.93
C GLU A 134 15.77 4.73 10.11
N ALA A 135 15.80 6.01 10.48
CA ALA A 135 16.57 6.45 11.66
C ALA A 135 16.10 5.73 12.94
N VAL A 136 14.77 5.64 13.15
CA VAL A 136 14.22 4.95 14.32
C VAL A 136 14.48 3.45 14.27
N GLN A 137 14.37 2.81 13.12
CA GLN A 137 14.71 1.39 12.96
C GLN A 137 16.18 1.10 13.24
N MET A 138 17.09 2.02 12.90
CA MET A 138 18.52 1.90 13.28
C MET A 138 18.74 2.01 14.80
N ILE A 139 17.95 2.85 15.49
CA ILE A 139 18.06 3.09 16.94
C ILE A 139 17.36 1.98 17.74
N GLN A 140 16.12 1.62 17.36
CA GLN A 140 15.21 0.77 18.14
C GLN A 140 15.10 -0.66 17.61
N GLN A 141 15.61 -0.94 16.39
CA GLN A 141 15.42 -2.21 15.64
C GLN A 141 13.95 -2.55 15.34
N SER A 142 13.05 -1.61 15.51
CA SER A 142 11.63 -1.70 15.21
C SER A 142 11.11 -0.34 14.76
N GLY A 143 9.93 -0.32 14.10
CA GLY A 143 9.29 0.90 13.65
C GLY A 143 7.79 0.71 13.54
N GLY A 144 7.05 1.79 13.34
CA GLY A 144 5.58 1.83 13.23
C GLY A 144 5.06 3.22 13.54
N TRP A 145 3.76 3.39 13.45
CA TRP A 145 3.08 4.65 13.76
C TRP A 145 2.20 4.51 15.00
N PRO A 146 2.08 5.61 15.80
CA PRO A 146 2.72 6.92 15.62
C PRO A 146 4.25 6.82 15.72
N LEU A 147 4.97 7.57 14.87
CA LEU A 147 6.41 7.66 14.90
C LEU A 147 6.81 9.01 15.51
N ASN A 148 7.57 8.99 16.63
CA ASN A 148 8.00 10.20 17.33
C ASN A 148 9.52 10.29 17.30
N VAL A 149 10.06 11.36 16.69
CA VAL A 149 11.49 11.52 16.46
C VAL A 149 11.98 12.83 17.04
N PHE A 150 13.08 12.77 17.76
CA PHE A 150 13.75 13.97 18.30
C PHE A 150 14.96 14.29 17.43
N CYS A 151 14.94 15.53 16.92
CA CYS A 151 15.95 16.00 15.98
C CYS A 151 16.69 17.23 16.51
N LEU A 152 17.90 17.45 16.01
CA LEU A 152 18.59 18.71 16.11
C LEU A 152 17.77 19.80 15.41
N PRO A 153 18.02 21.12 15.66
CA PRO A 153 17.29 22.20 15.00
C PRO A 153 17.34 22.17 13.46
N ASP A 154 18.34 21.54 12.89
CA ASP A 154 18.52 21.36 11.46
C ASP A 154 17.82 20.10 10.88
N GLY A 155 17.04 19.38 11.70
CA GLY A 155 16.27 18.19 11.29
C GLY A 155 17.03 16.87 11.40
N ARG A 156 18.34 16.82 11.71
CA ARG A 156 19.07 15.56 11.88
C ARG A 156 18.58 14.78 13.12
N PRO A 157 18.12 13.53 12.99
CA PRO A 157 17.56 12.74 14.07
C PRO A 157 18.66 12.22 15.02
N PHE A 158 18.39 12.19 16.34
CA PHE A 158 19.28 11.61 17.33
C PHE A 158 18.62 10.61 18.29
N PHE A 159 17.29 10.58 18.36
CA PHE A 159 16.52 9.62 19.14
C PHE A 159 15.10 9.51 18.55
N GLY A 160 14.40 8.39 18.81
CA GLY A 160 13.01 8.22 18.41
C GLY A 160 12.41 6.93 18.91
N GLY A 161 11.13 6.77 18.68
CA GLY A 161 10.35 5.59 19.02
C GLY A 161 8.94 5.71 18.48
N THR A 162 8.10 4.73 18.78
CA THR A 162 6.72 4.69 18.31
C THR A 162 5.76 5.26 19.37
N TYR A 163 4.83 4.46 19.86
CA TYR A 163 3.91 4.84 20.91
C TYR A 163 4.60 4.89 22.28
N PHE A 164 4.28 5.90 23.09
CA PHE A 164 4.68 6.04 24.49
C PHE A 164 3.44 6.31 25.35
N PRO A 165 3.21 5.51 26.45
CA PRO A 165 2.07 5.71 27.30
C PRO A 165 2.19 7.02 28.12
N PRO A 166 1.04 7.63 28.55
CA PRO A 166 1.07 8.87 29.36
C PRO A 166 1.61 8.64 30.77
N GLU A 167 1.49 7.42 31.28
CA GLU A 167 1.92 7.02 32.63
C GLU A 167 2.51 5.60 32.64
N GLU A 168 3.08 5.18 33.76
CA GLU A 168 3.69 3.86 33.90
C GLU A 168 2.62 2.75 33.91
N ARG A 169 2.69 1.84 32.92
CA ARG A 169 1.75 0.71 32.74
C ARG A 169 2.37 -0.66 33.02
N GLY A 170 3.49 -0.73 33.71
CA GLY A 170 4.09 -1.98 34.21
C GLY A 170 4.72 -2.90 33.18
N GLN A 171 4.76 -2.52 31.90
CA GLN A 171 5.33 -3.34 30.80
C GLN A 171 6.75 -2.92 30.39
N GLY A 172 7.43 -2.15 31.22
CA GLY A 172 8.78 -1.66 30.93
C GLY A 172 8.84 -0.48 29.95
N MET A 173 7.70 0.01 29.45
CA MET A 173 7.63 1.19 28.62
C MET A 173 7.80 2.47 29.45
N ILE A 174 8.65 3.37 28.94
CA ILE A 174 8.91 4.66 29.62
C ILE A 174 7.74 5.62 29.33
N PRO A 175 7.11 6.23 30.34
CA PRO A 175 6.06 7.23 30.15
C PRO A 175 6.51 8.43 29.33
N TRP A 176 5.61 8.92 28.47
CA TRP A 176 5.89 10.05 27.57
C TRP A 176 6.45 11.30 28.28
N PRO A 177 5.89 11.77 29.41
CA PRO A 177 6.48 12.89 30.14
C PRO A 177 7.93 12.66 30.60
N GLN A 178 8.27 11.40 30.95
CA GLN A 178 9.66 11.08 31.34
C GLN A 178 10.59 11.08 30.13
N VAL A 179 10.14 10.57 28.97
CA VAL A 179 10.91 10.66 27.71
C VAL A 179 11.19 12.12 27.38
N LEU A 180 10.18 12.98 27.37
CA LEU A 180 10.31 14.40 27.08
C LEU A 180 11.35 15.09 28.00
N MET A 181 11.25 14.86 29.31
CA MET A 181 12.15 15.49 30.27
C MET A 181 13.59 14.95 30.15
N ARG A 182 13.79 13.64 29.95
CA ARG A 182 15.11 13.04 29.76
C ARG A 182 15.79 13.59 28.51
N ILE A 183 15.09 13.67 27.40
CA ILE A 183 15.61 14.18 26.14
C ILE A 183 15.94 15.69 26.27
N ALA A 184 15.06 16.48 26.87
CA ALA A 184 15.30 17.90 27.07
C ALA A 184 16.53 18.19 27.98
N ASP A 185 16.72 17.37 29.01
CA ASP A 185 17.86 17.47 29.90
C ASP A 185 19.18 17.02 29.22
N HIS A 186 19.13 15.91 28.48
CA HIS A 186 20.28 15.42 27.71
C HIS A 186 20.70 16.39 26.61
N PHE A 187 19.74 16.98 25.89
CA PHE A 187 19.98 18.00 24.86
C PHE A 187 20.72 19.23 25.42
N LYS A 188 20.43 19.62 26.67
CA LYS A 188 21.11 20.74 27.33
C LYS A 188 22.53 20.39 27.85
N ARG A 189 22.72 19.14 28.29
CA ARG A 189 23.97 18.74 28.96
C ARG A 189 25.02 18.14 28.02
N SER A 190 24.58 17.44 26.98
CA SER A 190 25.45 16.61 26.13
C SER A 190 25.28 16.92 24.63
N ARG A 191 25.17 18.20 24.28
CA ARG A 191 24.90 18.66 22.90
C ARG A 191 25.85 18.07 21.87
N ALA A 192 27.17 18.08 22.14
CA ALA A 192 28.18 17.57 21.22
C ALA A 192 28.04 16.04 20.97
N GLU A 193 27.69 15.26 22.00
CA GLU A 193 27.41 13.82 21.85
C GLU A 193 26.19 13.56 20.94
N LEU A 194 25.13 14.38 21.08
CA LEU A 194 23.94 14.26 20.23
C LEU A 194 24.23 14.63 18.78
N GLU A 195 25.09 15.61 18.54
CA GLU A 195 25.56 15.99 17.20
C GLU A 195 26.36 14.85 16.55
N GLU A 196 27.27 14.22 17.29
CA GLU A 196 28.01 13.05 16.81
C GLU A 196 27.08 11.86 16.47
N ASN A 197 26.08 11.59 17.31
CA ASN A 197 25.09 10.54 17.07
C ASN A 197 24.24 10.84 15.83
N ALA A 198 23.75 12.08 15.69
CA ALA A 198 22.97 12.51 14.53
C ALA A 198 23.78 12.40 13.23
N ASP A 199 25.07 12.81 13.27
CA ASP A 199 25.99 12.65 12.13
C ASP A 199 26.20 11.19 11.75
N ALA A 200 26.34 10.31 12.74
CA ALA A 200 26.50 8.87 12.50
C ALA A 200 25.24 8.26 11.84
N ILE A 201 24.04 8.62 12.34
CA ILE A 201 22.77 8.18 11.75
C ILE A 201 22.65 8.68 10.31
N GLN A 202 22.88 9.97 10.07
CA GLN A 202 22.84 10.55 8.71
C GLN A 202 23.81 9.84 7.76
N LYS A 203 25.06 9.62 8.18
CA LYS A 203 26.05 8.89 7.37
C LYS A 203 25.61 7.47 7.05
N ASN A 204 24.99 6.78 8.00
CA ASN A 204 24.49 5.42 7.78
C ASN A 204 23.33 5.39 6.78
N ILE A 205 22.37 6.33 6.87
CA ILE A 205 21.28 6.48 5.91
C ILE A 205 21.85 6.73 4.49
N MET A 206 22.80 7.65 4.35
CA MET A 206 23.45 7.94 3.08
C MET A 206 24.21 6.72 2.54
N ALA A 207 24.95 6.01 3.40
CA ALA A 207 25.69 4.82 3.02
C ALA A 207 24.77 3.68 2.56
N ALA A 208 23.63 3.48 3.21
CA ALA A 208 22.64 2.48 2.79
C ALA A 208 22.08 2.78 1.39
N THR A 209 21.77 4.05 1.11
CA THR A 209 21.32 4.51 -0.23
C THR A 209 22.37 4.24 -1.31
N LEU A 210 23.64 4.52 -1.03
CA LEU A 210 24.75 4.33 -1.98
C LEU A 210 25.10 2.84 -2.18
N ALA A 211 25.11 2.04 -1.11
CA ALA A 211 25.43 0.62 -1.18
C ALA A 211 24.49 -0.15 -2.12
N ALA A 212 23.20 0.15 -2.05
CA ALA A 212 22.19 -0.42 -2.95
C ALA A 212 22.44 -0.04 -4.42
N SER A 213 22.89 1.18 -4.67
CA SER A 213 23.14 1.69 -6.03
C SER A 213 24.45 1.19 -6.66
N THR A 214 25.43 0.80 -5.84
CA THR A 214 26.75 0.38 -6.29
C THR A 214 26.99 -1.13 -6.18
N GLY A 215 26.18 -1.82 -5.41
CA GLY A 215 26.32 -3.24 -5.04
C GLY A 215 25.83 -4.23 -6.10
N GLY A 216 25.42 -3.78 -7.28
CA GLY A 216 24.99 -4.68 -8.35
C GLY A 216 26.12 -5.69 -8.67
N ALA A 217 26.08 -6.86 -8.02
CA ALA A 217 26.90 -7.98 -8.42
C ALA A 217 26.76 -8.15 -9.94
N GLN A 218 27.86 -8.42 -10.63
CA GLN A 218 27.85 -8.74 -12.07
C GLN A 218 27.18 -10.10 -12.35
N GLY A 219 26.07 -10.40 -11.63
CA GLY A 219 25.21 -11.54 -11.87
C GLY A 219 24.23 -11.24 -13.00
N ALA A 220 24.17 -12.09 -13.98
CA ALA A 220 23.16 -11.99 -15.02
C ALA A 220 21.78 -12.16 -14.41
N TRP A 221 20.87 -11.26 -14.73
CA TRP A 221 19.43 -11.46 -14.51
C TRP A 221 18.98 -12.52 -15.52
N ASP A 222 19.05 -13.78 -15.09
CA ASP A 222 18.66 -14.93 -15.89
C ASP A 222 17.51 -15.69 -15.24
N ASN A 223 17.01 -16.67 -15.96
CA ASN A 223 15.92 -17.52 -15.48
C ASN A 223 16.27 -18.25 -14.18
N THR A 224 17.54 -18.50 -13.88
CA THR A 224 17.96 -19.19 -12.66
C THR A 224 17.69 -18.33 -11.44
N LEU A 225 18.08 -17.06 -11.47
CA LEU A 225 17.81 -16.12 -10.38
C LEU A 225 16.31 -15.98 -10.07
N LEU A 226 15.48 -15.85 -11.12
CA LEU A 226 14.03 -15.71 -10.96
C LEU A 226 13.39 -16.98 -10.38
N VAL A 227 13.83 -18.14 -10.84
CA VAL A 227 13.32 -19.45 -10.34
C VAL A 227 13.77 -19.69 -8.90
N ASP A 228 15.02 -19.37 -8.55
CA ASP A 228 15.52 -19.54 -7.18
C ASP A 228 14.85 -18.55 -6.22
N ALA A 229 14.55 -17.33 -6.66
CA ALA A 229 13.75 -16.37 -5.89
C ALA A 229 12.33 -16.91 -5.61
N ALA A 230 11.66 -17.47 -6.61
CA ALA A 230 10.32 -18.05 -6.44
C ALA A 230 10.34 -19.26 -5.50
N ASP A 231 11.32 -20.16 -5.62
CA ASP A 231 11.49 -21.32 -4.73
C ASP A 231 11.76 -20.88 -3.28
N GLY A 232 12.63 -19.90 -3.09
CA GLY A 232 12.90 -19.29 -1.79
C GLY A 232 11.67 -18.67 -1.15
N ILE A 233 10.85 -17.94 -1.90
CA ILE A 233 9.58 -17.38 -1.41
C ILE A 233 8.62 -18.51 -1.01
N CYS A 234 8.40 -19.50 -1.88
CA CYS A 234 7.53 -20.64 -1.57
C CYS A 234 7.98 -21.41 -0.32
N GLY A 235 9.30 -21.42 -0.04
CA GLY A 235 9.87 -22.03 1.16
C GLY A 235 9.49 -21.36 2.49
N THR A 236 8.96 -20.12 2.45
CA THR A 236 8.54 -19.34 3.63
C THR A 236 7.02 -19.29 3.83
N HIS A 237 6.26 -19.99 2.99
CA HIS A 237 4.79 -20.03 3.04
C HIS A 237 4.27 -20.68 4.32
N ASP A 238 3.19 -20.16 4.87
CA ASP A 238 2.42 -20.78 5.95
C ASP A 238 1.42 -21.77 5.34
N ASP A 239 1.80 -23.04 5.30
CA ASP A 239 0.99 -24.10 4.69
C ASP A 239 -0.32 -24.37 5.45
N GLN A 240 -0.45 -23.90 6.71
CA GLN A 240 -1.65 -24.11 7.52
C GLN A 240 -2.70 -23.02 7.29
N TYR A 241 -2.28 -21.76 7.29
CA TYR A 241 -3.20 -20.62 7.27
C TYR A 241 -3.06 -19.75 6.03
N GLY A 242 -2.13 -20.05 5.14
CA GLY A 242 -1.82 -19.22 4.00
C GLY A 242 -1.07 -17.93 4.36
N GLY A 243 -0.49 -17.30 3.34
CA GLY A 243 0.35 -16.12 3.52
C GLY A 243 1.75 -16.46 4.01
N PHE A 244 2.44 -15.48 4.57
CA PHE A 244 3.84 -15.59 4.95
C PHE A 244 4.07 -15.08 6.38
N GLY A 245 4.93 -15.76 7.12
CA GLY A 245 5.25 -15.39 8.50
C GLY A 245 4.14 -15.68 9.51
N GLY A 246 4.25 -15.06 10.69
CA GLY A 246 3.27 -15.15 11.78
C GLY A 246 2.34 -13.94 11.82
N ALA A 247 1.89 -13.56 13.03
CA ALA A 247 1.11 -12.35 13.24
C ALA A 247 2.03 -11.13 13.52
N PRO A 248 1.66 -9.92 13.04
CA PRO A 248 0.57 -9.62 12.14
C PRO A 248 0.84 -10.11 10.71
N LYS A 249 -0.24 -10.47 9.95
CA LYS A 249 -0.15 -10.88 8.56
C LYS A 249 -0.68 -9.80 7.62
N PHE A 250 0.14 -9.42 6.63
CA PHE A 250 -0.23 -8.46 5.59
C PHE A 250 -0.54 -9.17 4.28
N PRO A 251 -1.49 -8.66 3.47
CA PRO A 251 -1.74 -9.18 2.12
C PRO A 251 -0.47 -9.11 1.26
N PRO A 252 0.04 -10.25 0.76
CA PRO A 252 1.30 -10.29 0.01
C PRO A 252 1.08 -10.13 -1.50
N SER A 253 0.29 -9.13 -1.93
CA SER A 253 -0.21 -8.99 -3.30
C SER A 253 0.90 -8.98 -4.36
N MET A 254 1.99 -8.23 -4.15
CA MET A 254 3.12 -8.17 -5.08
C MET A 254 3.86 -9.50 -5.19
N THR A 255 4.03 -10.20 -4.06
CA THR A 255 4.63 -11.54 -4.02
C THR A 255 3.81 -12.55 -4.81
N LEU A 256 2.49 -12.55 -4.62
CA LEU A 256 1.57 -13.44 -5.36
C LEU A 256 1.62 -13.14 -6.86
N ASN A 257 1.65 -11.87 -7.26
CA ASN A 257 1.72 -11.47 -8.67
C ASN A 257 3.05 -11.90 -9.32
N PHE A 258 4.17 -11.77 -8.63
CA PHE A 258 5.45 -12.31 -9.12
C PHE A 258 5.40 -13.83 -9.30
N LEU A 259 4.96 -14.57 -8.28
CA LEU A 259 4.86 -16.03 -8.34
C LEU A 259 3.99 -16.48 -9.53
N ARG A 260 2.87 -15.81 -9.78
CA ARG A 260 2.01 -16.11 -10.92
C ARG A 260 2.66 -15.75 -12.26
N SER A 261 3.36 -14.63 -12.35
CA SER A 261 4.06 -14.22 -13.57
C SER A 261 5.11 -15.24 -13.97
N ILE A 262 5.90 -15.74 -13.01
CA ILE A 262 6.93 -16.75 -13.31
C ILE A 262 6.32 -18.15 -13.56
N ARG A 263 5.16 -18.45 -12.96
CA ARG A 263 4.44 -19.72 -13.14
C ARG A 263 4.19 -20.05 -14.61
N HIS A 264 3.88 -19.05 -15.41
CA HIS A 264 3.61 -19.17 -16.83
C HIS A 264 4.85 -18.96 -17.72
N SER A 265 6.03 -18.78 -17.13
CA SER A 265 7.25 -18.60 -17.88
C SER A 265 7.86 -19.94 -18.34
N ALA A 266 8.54 -19.93 -19.49
CA ALA A 266 9.28 -21.11 -19.96
C ALA A 266 10.39 -21.55 -18.98
N ALA A 267 10.85 -20.66 -18.10
CA ALA A 267 11.83 -20.96 -17.06
C ALA A 267 11.37 -22.06 -16.08
N LEU A 268 10.08 -22.12 -15.82
CA LEU A 268 9.49 -23.10 -14.89
C LEU A 268 9.15 -24.46 -15.55
N GLN A 269 9.13 -24.55 -16.87
CA GLN A 269 8.82 -25.82 -17.56
C GLN A 269 9.75 -26.96 -17.15
N ALA A 270 10.99 -26.66 -16.78
CA ALA A 270 11.95 -27.64 -16.29
C ALA A 270 11.77 -28.02 -14.80
N LYS A 271 10.91 -27.32 -14.05
CA LYS A 271 10.66 -27.52 -12.62
C LYS A 271 9.13 -27.59 -12.33
N PRO A 272 8.40 -28.61 -12.83
CA PRO A 272 6.95 -28.69 -12.70
C PRO A 272 6.47 -28.73 -11.22
N GLU A 273 7.24 -29.37 -10.33
CA GLU A 273 6.93 -29.43 -8.90
C GLU A 273 6.91 -28.05 -8.23
N LEU A 274 7.79 -27.13 -8.64
CA LEU A 274 7.77 -25.76 -8.18
C LEU A 274 6.53 -25.02 -8.71
N GLY A 275 6.11 -25.31 -9.94
CA GLY A 275 4.89 -24.77 -10.50
C GLY A 275 3.65 -25.16 -9.68
N GLU A 276 3.49 -26.43 -9.32
CA GLU A 276 2.40 -26.91 -8.47
C GLU A 276 2.44 -26.30 -7.07
N ARG A 277 3.65 -26.09 -6.53
CA ARG A 277 3.83 -25.40 -5.24
C ARG A 277 3.41 -23.95 -5.31
N ILE A 278 3.76 -23.22 -6.37
CA ILE A 278 3.32 -21.84 -6.60
C ILE A 278 1.79 -21.76 -6.65
N ASP A 279 1.14 -22.68 -7.40
CA ASP A 279 -0.32 -22.73 -7.47
C ASP A 279 -0.93 -22.93 -6.07
N THR A 280 -0.37 -23.86 -5.27
CA THR A 280 -0.79 -24.10 -3.88
C THR A 280 -0.63 -22.85 -3.00
N VAL A 281 0.54 -22.22 -3.01
CA VAL A 281 0.85 -21.00 -2.23
C VAL A 281 -0.13 -19.89 -2.56
N CYS A 282 -0.33 -19.60 -3.84
CA CYS A 282 -1.22 -18.53 -4.29
C CYS A 282 -2.67 -18.84 -3.92
N HIS A 283 -3.14 -20.04 -4.21
CA HIS A 283 -4.53 -20.42 -3.99
C HIS A 283 -4.88 -20.46 -2.49
N THR A 284 -4.04 -21.10 -1.66
CA THR A 284 -4.26 -21.16 -0.21
C THR A 284 -4.31 -19.77 0.40
N THR A 285 -3.38 -18.89 0.02
CA THR A 285 -3.32 -17.52 0.57
C THR A 285 -4.54 -16.70 0.17
N LEU A 286 -4.92 -16.68 -1.11
CA LEU A 286 -6.06 -15.90 -1.60
C LEU A 286 -7.38 -16.41 -0.99
N ARG A 287 -7.59 -17.72 -0.92
CA ARG A 287 -8.79 -18.28 -0.29
C ARG A 287 -8.86 -17.95 1.20
N ALA A 288 -7.74 -18.05 1.92
CA ALA A 288 -7.70 -17.72 3.35
C ALA A 288 -8.06 -16.25 3.61
N MET A 289 -7.54 -15.32 2.82
CA MET A 289 -7.91 -13.90 2.93
C MET A 289 -9.37 -13.65 2.56
N ALA A 290 -9.92 -14.29 1.52
CA ALA A 290 -11.30 -14.11 1.07
C ALA A 290 -12.34 -14.68 2.05
N HIS A 291 -12.01 -15.77 2.74
CA HIS A 291 -12.89 -16.41 3.72
C HIS A 291 -12.74 -15.80 5.11
N GLY A 292 -11.56 -15.26 5.45
CA GLY A 292 -11.27 -14.66 6.73
C GLY A 292 -12.05 -13.37 7.00
N GLY A 293 -11.89 -12.86 8.22
CA GLY A 293 -12.47 -11.57 8.62
C GLY A 293 -11.66 -10.37 8.11
N LEU A 294 -10.55 -10.60 7.39
CA LEU A 294 -9.84 -9.54 6.67
C LEU A 294 -10.71 -8.97 5.55
N PHE A 295 -11.49 -9.80 4.87
CA PHE A 295 -12.49 -9.39 3.89
C PHE A 295 -13.80 -9.05 4.60
N ASP A 296 -14.37 -7.88 4.35
CA ASP A 296 -15.70 -7.53 4.88
C ASP A 296 -16.77 -8.38 4.21
N GLN A 297 -17.19 -9.45 4.87
CA GLN A 297 -18.08 -10.46 4.33
C GLN A 297 -19.47 -9.95 3.93
N PHE A 298 -19.88 -8.77 4.43
CA PHE A 298 -21.20 -8.20 4.14
C PHE A 298 -21.12 -6.98 3.21
N GLY A 299 -20.05 -6.17 3.31
CA GLY A 299 -19.93 -4.93 2.56
C GLY A 299 -18.91 -4.92 1.44
N GLY A 300 -18.06 -5.93 1.37
CA GLY A 300 -16.93 -5.98 0.44
C GLY A 300 -15.75 -5.10 0.84
N GLY A 301 -14.63 -5.30 0.16
CA GLY A 301 -13.36 -4.62 0.44
C GLY A 301 -12.61 -5.23 1.61
N PHE A 302 -11.28 -5.08 1.57
CA PHE A 302 -10.34 -5.64 2.53
C PHE A 302 -9.90 -4.61 3.55
N ALA A 303 -9.80 -5.03 4.80
CA ALA A 303 -9.07 -4.31 5.83
C ALA A 303 -7.55 -4.44 5.63
N ARG A 304 -6.78 -3.66 6.39
CA ARG A 304 -5.35 -3.44 6.18
C ARG A 304 -4.47 -4.66 6.38
N TYR A 305 -4.60 -5.34 7.52
CA TYR A 305 -3.84 -6.54 7.88
C TYR A 305 -4.56 -7.32 8.98
N SER A 306 -4.20 -8.59 9.14
CA SER A 306 -4.69 -9.40 10.26
C SER A 306 -3.76 -9.29 11.47
N VAL A 307 -4.33 -9.09 12.66
CA VAL A 307 -3.57 -9.07 13.92
C VAL A 307 -3.26 -10.47 14.43
N ASP A 308 -3.88 -11.49 13.84
CA ASP A 308 -3.69 -12.92 14.14
C ASP A 308 -3.13 -13.68 12.92
N PRO A 309 -2.62 -14.91 13.09
CA PRO A 309 -2.09 -15.70 11.99
C PRO A 309 -3.16 -16.36 11.10
N HIS A 310 -4.45 -16.26 11.45
CA HIS A 310 -5.56 -17.01 10.84
C HIS A 310 -6.40 -16.18 9.88
N TRP A 311 -6.07 -14.89 9.66
CA TRP A 311 -6.82 -13.93 8.87
C TRP A 311 -8.21 -13.60 9.47
N LEU A 312 -8.40 -13.78 10.78
CA LEU A 312 -9.71 -13.66 11.42
C LEU A 312 -10.00 -12.24 11.93
N ILE A 313 -9.11 -11.66 12.71
CA ILE A 313 -9.29 -10.33 13.28
C ILE A 313 -8.37 -9.35 12.56
N PRO A 314 -8.94 -8.39 11.80
CA PRO A 314 -8.15 -7.40 11.12
C PRO A 314 -7.86 -6.19 12.02
N HIS A 315 -6.87 -5.38 11.65
CA HIS A 315 -6.90 -3.96 11.90
C HIS A 315 -7.87 -3.33 10.90
N PHE A 316 -8.95 -2.72 11.39
CA PHE A 316 -10.17 -2.47 10.61
C PHE A 316 -10.07 -1.31 9.61
N GLU A 317 -8.96 -0.57 9.55
CA GLU A 317 -8.75 0.44 8.50
C GLU A 317 -8.84 -0.18 7.10
N LYS A 318 -9.49 0.51 6.14
CA LYS A 318 -9.54 0.08 4.74
C LYS A 318 -8.84 1.10 3.88
N MET A 319 -7.70 0.69 3.30
CA MET A 319 -6.86 1.55 2.47
C MET A 319 -7.15 1.33 0.99
N LEU A 320 -7.13 2.39 0.19
CA LEU A 320 -7.33 2.32 -1.25
C LEU A 320 -6.30 1.42 -1.94
N TYR A 321 -5.01 1.55 -1.56
CA TYR A 321 -3.92 0.80 -2.19
C TYR A 321 -3.98 -0.70 -1.92
N ASP A 322 -4.36 -1.15 -0.73
CA ASP A 322 -4.51 -2.58 -0.44
C ASP A 322 -5.59 -3.21 -1.31
N ASN A 323 -6.74 -2.52 -1.41
CA ASN A 323 -7.85 -2.98 -2.23
C ASN A 323 -7.52 -2.96 -3.72
N ALA A 324 -6.80 -1.94 -4.19
CA ALA A 324 -6.31 -1.87 -5.57
C ALA A 324 -5.38 -3.05 -5.92
N LEU A 325 -4.40 -3.33 -5.07
CA LEU A 325 -3.45 -4.43 -5.28
C LEU A 325 -4.12 -5.81 -5.19
N LEU A 326 -5.12 -5.95 -4.32
CA LEU A 326 -5.87 -7.20 -4.19
C LEU A 326 -6.81 -7.43 -5.37
N ILE A 327 -7.46 -6.40 -5.92
CA ILE A 327 -8.23 -6.53 -7.19
C ILE A 327 -7.33 -7.11 -8.29
N ASP A 328 -6.09 -6.61 -8.45
CA ASP A 328 -5.13 -7.14 -9.44
C ASP A 328 -4.80 -8.63 -9.16
N ALA A 329 -4.46 -8.96 -7.90
CA ALA A 329 -4.10 -10.32 -7.51
C ALA A 329 -5.25 -11.33 -7.73
N TYR A 330 -6.48 -10.97 -7.34
CA TYR A 330 -7.66 -11.84 -7.55
C TYR A 330 -8.08 -11.91 -9.02
N THR A 331 -7.97 -10.84 -9.79
CA THR A 331 -8.25 -10.85 -11.24
C THR A 331 -7.32 -11.82 -11.97
N ARG A 332 -6.02 -11.75 -11.70
CA ARG A 332 -5.04 -12.68 -12.29
C ARG A 332 -5.27 -14.12 -11.82
N ALA A 333 -5.61 -14.32 -10.54
CA ALA A 333 -5.93 -15.64 -10.01
C ALA A 333 -7.18 -16.25 -10.66
N TRP A 334 -8.19 -15.41 -10.93
CA TRP A 334 -9.39 -15.85 -11.64
C TRP A 334 -9.07 -16.28 -13.07
N LEU A 335 -8.19 -15.60 -13.77
CA LEU A 335 -7.79 -15.98 -15.13
C LEU A 335 -7.15 -17.37 -15.22
N ASP A 336 -6.48 -17.84 -14.15
CA ASP A 336 -5.84 -19.17 -14.19
C ASP A 336 -6.81 -20.33 -14.02
N ASN A 337 -7.92 -20.16 -13.28
CA ASN A 337 -8.80 -21.27 -12.92
C ASN A 337 -10.29 -20.92 -12.95
N GLN A 338 -10.64 -19.67 -13.20
CA GLN A 338 -12.02 -19.14 -13.23
C GLN A 338 -12.81 -19.46 -11.95
N ASP A 339 -12.14 -19.49 -10.79
CA ASP A 339 -12.78 -19.74 -9.49
C ASP A 339 -13.82 -18.63 -9.21
N PRO A 340 -15.11 -18.97 -9.06
CA PRO A 340 -16.18 -18.00 -8.86
C PRO A 340 -16.02 -17.18 -7.57
N LEU A 341 -15.31 -17.70 -6.56
CA LEU A 341 -14.98 -16.93 -5.35
C LEU A 341 -14.13 -15.70 -5.70
N TYR A 342 -13.14 -15.87 -6.58
CA TYR A 342 -12.26 -14.74 -6.95
C TYR A 342 -13.01 -13.67 -7.74
N ALA A 343 -13.93 -14.08 -8.63
CA ALA A 343 -14.81 -13.15 -9.32
C ALA A 343 -15.67 -12.35 -8.33
N ALA A 344 -16.32 -13.04 -7.38
CA ALA A 344 -17.16 -12.40 -6.37
C ALA A 344 -16.37 -11.42 -5.49
N VAL A 345 -15.13 -11.76 -5.08
CA VAL A 345 -14.27 -10.87 -4.31
C VAL A 345 -13.92 -9.61 -5.10
N VAL A 346 -13.59 -9.72 -6.38
CA VAL A 346 -13.32 -8.56 -7.25
C VAL A 346 -14.57 -7.69 -7.39
N GLU A 347 -15.72 -8.29 -7.71
CA GLU A 347 -16.99 -7.57 -7.88
C GLU A 347 -17.41 -6.83 -6.60
N GLU A 348 -17.33 -7.48 -5.46
CA GLU A 348 -17.72 -6.89 -4.17
C GLU A 348 -16.72 -5.82 -3.71
N THR A 349 -15.43 -5.98 -3.99
CA THR A 349 -14.42 -4.97 -3.67
C THR A 349 -14.60 -3.71 -4.52
N ILE A 350 -14.82 -3.87 -5.83
CA ILE A 350 -15.12 -2.73 -6.72
C ILE A 350 -16.46 -2.08 -6.31
N GLY A 351 -17.49 -2.89 -5.99
CA GLY A 351 -18.76 -2.37 -5.50
C GLY A 351 -18.64 -1.55 -4.21
N TRP A 352 -17.76 -1.99 -3.28
CA TRP A 352 -17.44 -1.21 -2.08
C TRP A 352 -16.73 0.11 -2.45
N LEU A 353 -15.73 0.08 -3.32
CA LEU A 353 -15.02 1.28 -3.78
C LEU A 353 -15.96 2.31 -4.40
N GLU A 354 -16.87 1.88 -5.28
CA GLU A 354 -17.84 2.76 -5.91
C GLU A 354 -18.87 3.33 -4.94
N ARG A 355 -19.26 2.58 -3.93
CA ARG A 355 -20.23 3.00 -2.91
C ARG A 355 -19.63 3.93 -1.87
N GLU A 356 -18.40 3.64 -1.41
CA GLU A 356 -17.81 4.29 -0.24
C GLU A 356 -16.69 5.28 -0.58
N MET A 357 -15.90 5.00 -1.62
CA MET A 357 -14.63 5.69 -1.85
C MET A 357 -14.61 6.58 -3.09
N LEU A 358 -15.61 6.51 -3.96
CA LEU A 358 -15.67 7.31 -5.18
C LEU A 358 -15.98 8.77 -4.88
N ALA A 359 -15.11 9.69 -5.36
CA ALA A 359 -15.30 11.13 -5.33
C ALA A 359 -16.17 11.60 -6.51
N GLU A 360 -16.84 12.77 -6.37
CA GLU A 360 -17.70 13.32 -7.41
C GLU A 360 -16.94 13.59 -8.71
N ASP A 361 -15.71 14.08 -8.61
CA ASP A 361 -14.84 14.42 -9.75
C ASP A 361 -14.25 13.20 -10.47
N GLY A 362 -14.37 12.00 -9.90
CA GLY A 362 -13.99 10.73 -10.52
C GLY A 362 -12.71 10.09 -10.01
N GLY A 363 -12.01 10.72 -9.06
CA GLY A 363 -10.97 10.09 -8.26
C GLY A 363 -11.55 9.24 -7.12
N PHE A 364 -10.69 8.56 -6.38
CA PHE A 364 -11.08 7.77 -5.21
C PHE A 364 -10.36 8.27 -3.96
N TYR A 365 -11.11 8.36 -2.86
CA TYR A 365 -10.61 8.76 -1.55
C TYR A 365 -9.60 7.75 -0.99
N ALA A 366 -8.78 8.20 -0.03
CA ALA A 366 -7.61 7.46 0.44
C ALA A 366 -7.94 6.28 1.35
N ALA A 367 -8.77 6.49 2.39
CA ALA A 367 -8.96 5.50 3.44
C ALA A 367 -10.28 5.65 4.21
N LEU A 368 -10.71 4.54 4.82
CA LEU A 368 -11.65 4.55 5.94
C LEU A 368 -10.90 4.22 7.23
N ASP A 369 -11.25 4.94 8.30
CA ASP A 369 -10.67 4.77 9.63
C ASP A 369 -10.97 3.37 10.19
N ALA A 370 -10.09 2.87 11.06
CA ALA A 370 -10.34 1.65 11.82
C ALA A 370 -11.46 1.84 12.86
N ASP A 371 -11.59 3.07 13.38
CA ASP A 371 -12.46 3.42 14.48
C ASP A 371 -13.79 3.99 14.01
N SER A 372 -14.86 3.62 14.72
CA SER A 372 -16.15 4.26 14.66
C SER A 372 -16.60 4.59 16.09
N GLU A 373 -17.00 5.84 16.34
CA GLU A 373 -17.38 6.33 17.67
C GLU A 373 -16.29 6.12 18.76
N GLY A 374 -15.00 6.07 18.34
CA GLY A 374 -13.85 5.88 19.22
C GLY A 374 -13.57 4.43 19.61
N GLU A 375 -14.18 3.45 18.94
CA GLU A 375 -13.97 2.03 19.14
C GLU A 375 -13.59 1.37 17.83
N GLU A 376 -12.47 0.61 17.84
CA GLU A 376 -11.99 -0.13 16.66
C GLU A 376 -12.99 -1.24 16.26
N GLY A 377 -13.28 -1.36 14.97
CA GLY A 377 -14.10 -2.44 14.42
C GLY A 377 -15.60 -2.33 14.66
N ARG A 378 -16.07 -1.41 15.47
CA ARG A 378 -17.48 -1.27 15.89
C ARG A 378 -18.47 -1.26 14.72
N TYR A 379 -18.11 -0.67 13.61
CA TYR A 379 -18.95 -0.62 12.42
C TYR A 379 -19.13 -2.01 11.76
N TYR A 380 -18.16 -2.91 11.90
CA TYR A 380 -18.08 -4.16 11.14
C TYR A 380 -18.53 -5.40 11.91
N VAL A 381 -18.41 -5.41 13.23
CA VAL A 381 -18.69 -6.59 14.08
C VAL A 381 -20.17 -6.75 14.38
N TRP A 382 -20.60 -7.98 14.70
CA TRP A 382 -22.00 -8.33 14.90
C TRP A 382 -22.20 -9.23 16.11
N THR A 383 -23.40 -9.15 16.73
CA THR A 383 -23.87 -10.13 17.71
C THR A 383 -24.99 -10.99 17.13
N PRO A 384 -25.26 -12.20 17.70
CA PRO A 384 -26.39 -13.01 17.29
C PRO A 384 -27.73 -12.29 17.38
N GLU A 385 -27.92 -11.45 18.40
CA GLU A 385 -29.12 -10.67 18.64
C GLU A 385 -29.36 -9.60 17.56
N GLU A 386 -28.30 -8.99 17.05
CA GLU A 386 -28.40 -8.04 15.92
C GLU A 386 -28.80 -8.76 14.63
N ILE A 387 -28.24 -9.95 14.37
CA ILE A 387 -28.62 -10.77 13.20
C ILE A 387 -30.13 -11.12 13.30
N ASP A 388 -30.58 -11.59 14.46
CA ASP A 388 -32.00 -11.94 14.68
C ASP A 388 -32.91 -10.70 14.64
N THR A 389 -32.42 -9.53 14.99
CA THR A 389 -33.17 -8.27 14.86
C THR A 389 -33.41 -7.90 13.39
N VAL A 390 -32.41 -8.10 12.54
CA VAL A 390 -32.47 -7.73 11.09
C VAL A 390 -33.22 -8.76 10.27
N LEU A 391 -32.97 -10.05 10.50
CA LEU A 391 -33.49 -11.15 9.67
C LEU A 391 -34.71 -11.85 10.30
N GLY A 392 -35.05 -11.50 11.54
CA GLY A 392 -36.00 -12.24 12.38
C GLY A 392 -35.36 -13.53 12.92
N PRO A 393 -36.05 -14.24 13.87
CA PRO A 393 -35.59 -15.53 14.41
C PRO A 393 -35.91 -16.66 13.40
N THR A 394 -35.29 -16.61 12.21
CA THR A 394 -35.56 -17.48 11.08
C THR A 394 -34.44 -18.49 10.88
N GLU A 395 -34.68 -19.52 10.03
CA GLU A 395 -33.62 -20.44 9.62
C GLU A 395 -32.52 -19.71 8.82
N GLU A 396 -32.87 -18.70 8.00
CA GLU A 396 -31.91 -17.86 7.30
C GLU A 396 -30.96 -17.12 8.29
N ALA A 397 -31.48 -16.58 9.39
CA ALA A 397 -30.67 -15.96 10.44
C ALA A 397 -29.74 -16.98 11.13
N ARG A 398 -30.23 -18.20 11.37
CA ARG A 398 -29.41 -19.27 11.94
C ARG A 398 -28.30 -19.69 10.98
N GLU A 399 -28.60 -19.84 9.68
CA GLU A 399 -27.61 -20.15 8.67
C GLU A 399 -26.53 -19.07 8.54
N ILE A 400 -26.89 -17.77 8.55
CA ILE A 400 -25.94 -16.66 8.56
C ILE A 400 -24.99 -16.74 9.77
N ARG A 401 -25.53 -16.94 10.97
CA ARG A 401 -24.68 -17.03 12.18
C ARG A 401 -23.70 -18.19 12.11
N LEU A 402 -24.13 -19.33 11.62
CA LEU A 402 -23.27 -20.50 11.46
C LEU A 402 -22.24 -20.30 10.36
N ALA A 403 -22.67 -19.82 9.18
CA ALA A 403 -21.81 -19.63 8.03
C ALA A 403 -20.70 -18.60 8.30
N TYR A 404 -20.99 -17.54 9.04
CA TYR A 404 -20.07 -16.43 9.28
C TYR A 404 -19.50 -16.40 10.70
N ASN A 405 -19.60 -17.50 11.46
CA ASN A 405 -19.03 -17.66 12.80
C ASN A 405 -19.47 -16.56 13.79
N ILE A 406 -20.77 -16.20 13.76
CA ILE A 406 -21.33 -15.21 14.67
C ILE A 406 -21.95 -15.97 15.85
N THR A 407 -21.23 -16.00 16.98
CA THR A 407 -21.58 -16.79 18.17
C THR A 407 -21.89 -15.92 19.39
N ALA A 408 -22.47 -16.51 20.42
CA ALA A 408 -22.79 -15.80 21.66
C ALA A 408 -21.53 -15.43 22.48
N GLU A 409 -20.46 -16.21 22.32
CA GLU A 409 -19.17 -15.92 22.94
C GLU A 409 -18.42 -14.80 22.21
N GLY A 410 -18.69 -14.65 20.91
CA GLY A 410 -17.96 -13.76 20.00
C GLY A 410 -16.53 -14.23 19.69
N ASN A 411 -15.93 -13.61 18.70
CA ASN A 411 -14.51 -13.78 18.38
C ASN A 411 -13.75 -12.43 18.49
N PHE A 412 -14.42 -11.38 18.90
CA PHE A 412 -13.89 -10.04 19.09
C PHE A 412 -14.37 -9.44 20.43
N GLU A 413 -14.01 -8.18 20.69
CA GLU A 413 -14.28 -7.48 21.94
C GLU A 413 -15.79 -7.44 22.28
N HIS A 414 -16.11 -7.38 23.57
CA HIS A 414 -17.45 -7.27 24.13
C HIS A 414 -18.45 -8.37 23.68
N GLY A 415 -17.94 -9.57 23.31
CA GLY A 415 -18.77 -10.68 22.85
C GLY A 415 -19.35 -10.50 21.45
N SER A 416 -18.79 -9.58 20.68
CA SER A 416 -19.12 -9.41 19.27
C SER A 416 -18.28 -10.34 18.37
N SER A 417 -18.70 -10.52 17.13
CA SER A 417 -17.99 -11.34 16.15
C SER A 417 -17.66 -10.51 14.93
N ASN A 418 -16.39 -10.57 14.47
CA ASN A 418 -16.02 -10.20 13.14
C ASN A 418 -16.39 -11.37 12.20
N PRO A 419 -17.25 -11.17 11.17
CA PRO A 419 -17.71 -12.25 10.32
C PRO A 419 -16.57 -12.85 9.47
N ALA A 420 -16.46 -14.19 9.49
CA ALA A 420 -15.55 -14.95 8.67
C ALA A 420 -16.28 -16.20 8.16
N LEU A 421 -16.12 -16.53 6.87
CA LEU A 421 -16.82 -17.67 6.25
C LEU A 421 -16.22 -19.00 6.73
N VAL A 422 -16.98 -19.76 7.49
CA VAL A 422 -16.58 -21.09 7.98
C VAL A 422 -16.61 -22.08 6.82
N ASP A 423 -15.63 -23.00 6.79
CA ASP A 423 -15.51 -24.09 5.81
C ASP A 423 -15.39 -23.66 4.34
N GLY A 424 -15.39 -22.35 4.04
CA GLY A 424 -15.15 -21.82 2.70
C GLY A 424 -16.18 -22.25 1.66
N ASP A 425 -17.43 -22.50 2.06
CA ASP A 425 -18.50 -22.93 1.17
C ASP A 425 -19.05 -21.75 0.35
N PHE A 426 -18.56 -21.64 -0.89
CA PHE A 426 -18.99 -20.58 -1.82
C PHE A 426 -20.46 -20.72 -2.22
N GLU A 427 -21.00 -21.94 -2.37
CA GLU A 427 -22.42 -22.14 -2.70
C GLU A 427 -23.33 -21.65 -1.56
N LEU A 428 -22.93 -21.87 -0.31
CA LEU A 428 -23.62 -21.32 0.86
C LEU A 428 -23.58 -19.80 0.86
N ARG A 429 -22.42 -19.21 0.55
CA ARG A 429 -22.25 -17.76 0.45
C ARG A 429 -23.20 -17.13 -0.59
N GLU A 430 -23.32 -17.75 -1.77
CA GLU A 430 -24.22 -17.29 -2.82
C GLU A 430 -25.69 -17.43 -2.43
N ARG A 431 -26.06 -18.54 -1.78
CA ARG A 431 -27.42 -18.75 -1.28
C ARG A 431 -27.83 -17.68 -0.26
N LEU A 432 -26.88 -17.16 0.53
CA LEU A 432 -27.10 -16.15 1.55
C LEU A 432 -26.93 -14.70 1.05
N VAL A 433 -26.78 -14.46 -0.25
CA VAL A 433 -26.54 -13.11 -0.81
C VAL A 433 -27.63 -12.10 -0.43
N VAL A 434 -28.90 -12.52 -0.41
CA VAL A 434 -30.02 -11.63 -0.04
C VAL A 434 -29.98 -11.28 1.44
N ALA A 435 -29.67 -12.23 2.33
CA ALA A 435 -29.52 -11.98 3.76
C ALA A 435 -28.33 -11.04 4.04
N ARG A 436 -27.19 -11.26 3.39
CA ARG A 436 -26.03 -10.38 3.47
C ARG A 436 -26.39 -8.95 3.04
N GLY A 437 -27.15 -8.80 1.95
CA GLY A 437 -27.62 -7.48 1.49
C GLY A 437 -28.52 -6.77 2.51
N LYS A 438 -29.41 -7.49 3.22
CA LYS A 438 -30.22 -6.91 4.31
C LYS A 438 -29.36 -6.46 5.49
N LEU A 439 -28.35 -7.23 5.86
CA LEU A 439 -27.41 -6.90 6.94
C LEU A 439 -26.59 -5.66 6.57
N LEU A 440 -26.08 -5.59 5.34
CA LEU A 440 -25.36 -4.40 4.84
C LEU A 440 -26.25 -3.16 4.89
N ALA A 441 -27.48 -3.24 4.37
CA ALA A 441 -28.43 -2.12 4.38
C ALA A 441 -28.75 -1.65 5.81
N TYR A 442 -28.93 -2.59 6.76
CA TYR A 442 -29.13 -2.27 8.16
C TYR A 442 -27.91 -1.55 8.77
N ARG A 443 -26.70 -2.07 8.53
CA ARG A 443 -25.44 -1.48 8.98
C ARG A 443 -25.30 -0.03 8.50
N GLU A 444 -25.52 0.20 7.21
CA GLU A 444 -25.42 1.53 6.60
C GLU A 444 -26.45 2.54 7.14
N ALA A 445 -27.64 2.07 7.48
CA ALA A 445 -28.71 2.92 7.97
C ALA A 445 -28.65 3.21 9.48
N ASN A 446 -28.05 2.32 10.28
CA ASN A 446 -28.19 2.34 11.75
C ASN A 446 -26.87 2.50 12.50
N ARG A 447 -25.72 2.37 11.84
CA ARG A 447 -24.42 2.52 12.51
C ARG A 447 -23.69 3.77 11.99
N VAL A 448 -22.95 4.41 12.90
CA VAL A 448 -22.06 5.53 12.53
C VAL A 448 -20.92 4.97 11.67
N ARG A 449 -20.73 5.55 10.50
CA ARG A 449 -19.65 5.14 9.58
C ARG A 449 -18.29 5.52 10.15
N PRO A 450 -17.23 4.74 9.88
CA PRO A 450 -15.86 5.14 10.14
C PRO A 450 -15.51 6.48 9.48
N GLY A 451 -14.58 7.21 10.06
CA GLY A 451 -14.02 8.41 9.46
C GLY A 451 -13.49 8.13 8.05
N LYS A 452 -13.69 9.07 7.12
CA LYS A 452 -13.21 8.95 5.75
C LYS A 452 -12.14 9.99 5.50
N ASP A 453 -10.97 9.56 5.05
CA ASP A 453 -9.95 10.45 4.55
C ASP A 453 -10.19 10.76 3.08
N THR A 454 -10.63 11.99 2.82
CA THR A 454 -11.09 12.43 1.48
C THR A 454 -9.96 12.97 0.60
N LYS A 455 -8.69 12.85 1.00
CA LYS A 455 -7.60 13.13 0.08
C LYS A 455 -7.62 12.15 -1.08
N ILE A 456 -7.23 12.61 -2.27
CA ILE A 456 -7.08 11.78 -3.48
C ILE A 456 -5.58 11.68 -3.76
N SER A 457 -4.97 10.53 -3.39
CA SER A 457 -3.56 10.25 -3.64
C SER A 457 -3.35 9.83 -5.09
N THR A 458 -2.41 10.45 -5.78
CA THR A 458 -2.00 10.09 -7.15
C THR A 458 -1.55 8.63 -7.23
N ALA A 459 -0.60 8.23 -6.40
CA ALA A 459 -0.06 6.87 -6.41
C ALA A 459 -1.15 5.81 -6.18
N TRP A 460 -2.02 6.02 -5.19
CA TRP A 460 -3.03 5.02 -4.82
C TRP A 460 -4.15 4.91 -5.85
N ASN A 461 -4.56 6.04 -6.43
CA ASN A 461 -5.50 6.04 -7.55
C ASN A 461 -4.91 5.37 -8.79
N CYS A 462 -3.63 5.58 -9.08
CA CYS A 462 -2.96 4.93 -10.20
C CYS A 462 -2.88 3.41 -10.05
N MET A 463 -2.65 2.89 -8.83
CA MET A 463 -2.75 1.45 -8.56
C MET A 463 -4.17 0.92 -8.83
N LEU A 464 -5.20 1.66 -8.40
CA LEU A 464 -6.59 1.28 -8.66
C LEU A 464 -6.94 1.36 -10.16
N ILE A 465 -6.54 2.41 -10.86
CA ILE A 465 -6.75 2.57 -12.32
C ILE A 465 -6.21 1.35 -13.06
N ARG A 466 -4.99 0.91 -12.73
CA ARG A 466 -4.37 -0.27 -13.32
C ARG A 466 -5.22 -1.52 -13.11
N SER A 467 -5.57 -1.81 -11.86
CA SER A 467 -6.31 -3.02 -11.51
C SER A 467 -7.75 -3.01 -12.05
N MET A 468 -8.44 -1.85 -12.03
CA MET A 468 -9.77 -1.72 -12.59
C MET A 468 -9.79 -1.81 -14.12
N ALA A 469 -8.75 -1.32 -14.82
CA ALA A 469 -8.64 -1.46 -16.26
C ALA A 469 -8.53 -2.94 -16.66
N ASP A 470 -7.69 -3.70 -15.97
CA ASP A 470 -7.54 -5.13 -16.21
C ASP A 470 -8.82 -5.89 -15.81
N ALA A 471 -9.38 -5.66 -14.62
CA ALA A 471 -10.62 -6.28 -14.20
C ALA A 471 -11.77 -5.97 -15.17
N GLY A 472 -11.94 -4.70 -15.57
CA GLY A 472 -12.98 -4.28 -16.51
C GLY A 472 -12.89 -4.98 -17.86
N PHE A 473 -11.68 -5.22 -18.33
CA PHE A 473 -11.44 -5.94 -19.56
C PHE A 473 -11.72 -7.45 -19.43
N TYR A 474 -11.10 -8.12 -18.47
CA TYR A 474 -11.16 -9.58 -18.36
C TYR A 474 -12.53 -10.09 -17.85
N PHE A 475 -13.20 -9.35 -16.98
CA PHE A 475 -14.58 -9.68 -16.54
C PHE A 475 -15.66 -9.19 -17.50
N ASN A 476 -15.28 -8.61 -18.65
CA ASN A 476 -16.20 -8.01 -19.60
C ASN A 476 -17.19 -7.01 -18.95
N ARG A 477 -16.62 -6.12 -18.11
CA ARG A 477 -17.32 -5.03 -17.40
C ARG A 477 -16.86 -3.68 -17.96
N PRO A 478 -17.42 -3.24 -19.10
CA PRO A 478 -17.02 -1.99 -19.73
C PRO A 478 -17.18 -0.77 -18.82
N GLU A 479 -18.12 -0.82 -17.86
CA GLU A 479 -18.32 0.23 -16.86
C GLU A 479 -17.10 0.39 -15.92
N TRP A 480 -16.40 -0.68 -15.55
CA TRP A 480 -15.18 -0.59 -14.74
C TRP A 480 -14.01 -0.02 -15.54
N LEU A 481 -13.84 -0.44 -16.79
CA LEU A 481 -12.83 0.13 -17.67
C LEU A 481 -13.09 1.63 -17.94
N GLN A 482 -14.36 2.02 -18.12
CA GLN A 482 -14.74 3.43 -18.24
C GLN A 482 -14.47 4.21 -16.94
N ARG A 483 -14.64 3.58 -15.78
CA ARG A 483 -14.32 4.18 -14.48
C ARG A 483 -12.81 4.38 -14.34
N ALA A 484 -12.00 3.38 -14.69
CA ALA A 484 -10.54 3.50 -14.72
C ALA A 484 -10.06 4.62 -15.65
N ARG A 485 -10.67 4.72 -16.85
CA ARG A 485 -10.43 5.83 -17.77
C ARG A 485 -10.72 7.18 -17.13
N LYS A 486 -11.90 7.34 -16.52
CA LYS A 486 -12.31 8.60 -15.89
C LYS A 486 -11.35 9.00 -14.77
N ALA A 487 -10.90 8.05 -13.95
CA ALA A 487 -9.91 8.30 -12.91
C ALA A 487 -8.53 8.68 -13.50
N ALA A 488 -8.11 8.05 -14.60
CA ALA A 488 -6.86 8.41 -15.28
C ALA A 488 -6.94 9.82 -15.91
N ASP A 489 -8.08 10.20 -16.45
CA ASP A 489 -8.33 11.55 -16.99
C ASP A 489 -8.31 12.56 -15.84
N PHE A 490 -8.92 12.25 -14.69
CA PHE A 490 -8.87 13.10 -13.49
C PHE A 490 -7.42 13.36 -13.02
N ILE A 491 -6.57 12.32 -12.93
CA ILE A 491 -5.15 12.48 -12.54
C ILE A 491 -4.43 13.40 -13.54
N TRP A 492 -4.68 13.21 -14.83
CA TRP A 492 -4.07 14.07 -15.86
C TRP A 492 -4.55 15.52 -15.76
N ASP A 493 -5.85 15.74 -15.63
CA ASP A 493 -6.45 17.07 -15.70
C ASP A 493 -6.28 17.90 -14.41
N GLN A 494 -6.24 17.24 -13.24
CA GLN A 494 -6.23 17.91 -11.94
C GLN A 494 -4.87 17.93 -11.25
N LEU A 495 -4.02 16.94 -11.52
CA LEU A 495 -2.78 16.73 -10.79
C LEU A 495 -1.52 16.89 -11.66
N THR A 496 -1.68 16.97 -12.98
CA THR A 496 -0.54 17.10 -13.91
C THR A 496 -0.47 18.52 -14.45
N LEU A 497 0.72 19.11 -14.40
CA LEU A 497 1.01 20.47 -14.87
C LEU A 497 2.11 20.42 -15.93
N GLU A 498 2.00 21.19 -17.00
CA GLU A 498 3.09 21.37 -17.95
C GLU A 498 4.08 22.42 -17.42
N GLN A 499 5.36 22.06 -17.36
CA GLN A 499 6.43 22.95 -16.93
C GLN A 499 7.70 22.68 -17.74
N ASP A 500 8.28 23.68 -18.37
CA ASP A 500 9.56 23.64 -19.09
C ASP A 500 9.67 22.50 -20.13
N GLY A 501 8.57 22.21 -20.82
CA GLY A 501 8.49 21.15 -21.83
C GLY A 501 8.51 19.72 -21.28
N ALA A 502 8.20 19.54 -20.00
CA ALA A 502 7.96 18.29 -19.30
C ALA A 502 6.68 18.41 -18.47
N VAL A 503 6.25 17.32 -17.84
CA VAL A 503 5.12 17.35 -16.92
C VAL A 503 5.61 17.31 -15.48
N ARG A 504 4.93 18.09 -14.62
CA ARG A 504 4.99 17.99 -13.17
C ARG A 504 3.74 17.32 -12.67
N LEU A 505 3.90 16.39 -11.74
CA LEU A 505 2.80 15.66 -11.13
C LEU A 505 2.75 15.97 -9.64
N ASN A 506 1.56 16.22 -9.13
CA ASN A 506 1.33 16.41 -7.71
C ASN A 506 0.96 15.08 -7.06
N ALA A 507 1.34 14.89 -5.78
CA ALA A 507 1.12 13.66 -5.04
C ALA A 507 -0.32 13.50 -4.53
N VAL A 508 -0.98 14.62 -4.18
CA VAL A 508 -2.28 14.61 -3.50
C VAL A 508 -3.16 15.75 -4.00
N TYR A 509 -4.46 15.48 -4.12
CA TYR A 509 -5.51 16.46 -4.42
C TYR A 509 -6.54 16.51 -3.29
N TYR A 510 -7.02 17.70 -3.00
CA TYR A 510 -8.12 17.97 -2.08
C TYR A 510 -9.25 18.72 -2.79
N GLU A 511 -10.48 18.23 -2.67
CA GLU A 511 -11.65 18.91 -3.23
C GLU A 511 -11.74 20.36 -2.73
N GLY A 512 -11.86 21.29 -3.66
CA GLY A 512 -11.98 22.73 -3.37
C GLY A 512 -10.67 23.45 -2.99
N ALA A 513 -9.58 22.73 -2.71
CA ALA A 513 -8.28 23.31 -2.37
C ALA A 513 -7.19 23.03 -3.41
N GLY A 514 -7.43 22.05 -4.31
CA GLY A 514 -6.44 21.63 -5.31
C GLY A 514 -5.29 20.85 -4.71
N SER A 515 -4.11 20.91 -5.30
CA SER A 515 -2.90 20.24 -4.86
C SER A 515 -1.78 21.21 -4.52
N GLN A 516 -0.99 20.88 -3.49
CA GLN A 516 0.15 21.67 -3.02
C GLN A 516 1.38 20.82 -2.70
N VAL A 517 1.33 19.50 -2.94
CA VAL A 517 2.41 18.57 -2.64
C VAL A 517 2.99 18.06 -3.95
N ASP A 518 4.29 18.31 -4.17
CA ASP A 518 5.00 17.79 -5.34
C ASP A 518 5.03 16.27 -5.34
N GLY A 519 4.85 15.69 -6.53
CA GLY A 519 4.89 14.24 -6.71
C GLY A 519 6.29 13.65 -6.53
N PHE A 520 6.30 12.45 -5.99
CA PHE A 520 7.49 11.64 -5.78
C PHE A 520 7.69 10.66 -6.95
N LEU A 521 8.84 9.99 -7.00
CA LEU A 521 9.12 9.00 -8.06
C LEU A 521 7.98 7.98 -8.24
N HIS A 522 7.42 7.48 -7.15
CA HIS A 522 6.36 6.47 -7.22
C HIS A 522 5.08 7.01 -7.88
N ASP A 523 4.75 8.30 -7.70
CA ASP A 523 3.59 8.92 -8.36
C ASP A 523 3.75 8.91 -9.87
N TYR A 524 4.92 9.32 -10.38
CA TYR A 524 5.21 9.33 -11.81
C TYR A 524 5.25 7.92 -12.40
N ALA A 525 5.92 6.99 -11.72
CA ALA A 525 6.04 5.61 -12.16
C ALA A 525 4.67 4.91 -12.22
N LEU A 526 3.84 5.08 -11.18
CA LEU A 526 2.49 4.52 -11.11
C LEU A 526 1.54 5.19 -12.11
N ALA A 527 1.64 6.52 -12.33
CA ALA A 527 0.84 7.22 -13.33
C ALA A 527 1.18 6.75 -14.76
N ALA A 528 2.46 6.46 -15.02
CA ALA A 528 2.89 5.87 -16.29
C ALA A 528 2.34 4.45 -16.47
N ASP A 529 2.48 3.58 -15.46
CA ASP A 529 2.02 2.20 -15.51
C ASP A 529 0.48 2.10 -15.61
N ALA A 530 -0.25 2.94 -14.87
CA ALA A 530 -1.69 3.09 -14.96
C ALA A 530 -2.14 3.54 -16.37
N SER A 531 -1.47 4.55 -16.92
CA SER A 531 -1.74 5.03 -18.29
C SER A 531 -1.50 3.92 -19.32
N LEU A 532 -0.42 3.13 -19.18
CA LEU A 532 -0.15 1.98 -20.04
C LEU A 532 -1.21 0.89 -19.88
N SER A 533 -1.72 0.66 -18.67
CA SER A 533 -2.78 -0.35 -18.44
C SER A 533 -4.11 0.07 -19.06
N VAL A 534 -4.45 1.35 -19.00
CA VAL A 534 -5.61 1.90 -19.74
C VAL A 534 -5.35 1.79 -21.24
N ALA A 535 -4.20 2.22 -21.75
CA ALA A 535 -3.83 2.13 -23.16
C ALA A 535 -3.93 0.70 -23.71
N ALA A 536 -3.60 -0.28 -22.89
CA ALA A 536 -3.61 -1.69 -23.26
C ALA A 536 -5.00 -2.24 -23.57
N LYS A 537 -6.09 -1.62 -23.06
CA LYS A 537 -7.44 -2.17 -23.05
C LYS A 537 -8.50 -1.23 -23.62
N ILE A 538 -8.26 0.09 -23.61
CA ILE A 538 -9.31 1.11 -23.85
C ILE A 538 -9.90 1.07 -25.27
N ASP A 539 -9.15 0.55 -26.23
CA ASP A 539 -9.59 0.46 -27.61
C ASP A 539 -10.82 -0.44 -27.80
N VAL A 540 -11.15 -1.30 -26.82
CA VAL A 540 -12.42 -2.07 -26.85
C VAL A 540 -13.64 -1.18 -26.63
N LEU A 541 -13.46 -0.01 -26.01
CA LEU A 541 -14.52 0.98 -25.81
C LEU A 541 -14.51 2.05 -26.92
N GLU A 542 -13.31 2.47 -27.34
CA GLU A 542 -13.15 3.55 -28.31
C GLU A 542 -11.87 3.32 -29.11
N ALA A 543 -12.05 2.97 -30.38
CA ALA A 543 -10.94 2.65 -31.28
C ALA A 543 -9.93 3.81 -31.39
N GLY A 544 -8.63 3.49 -31.18
CA GLY A 544 -7.52 4.45 -31.25
C GLY A 544 -7.35 5.32 -30.00
N ALA A 545 -8.20 5.19 -28.98
CA ALA A 545 -8.06 5.95 -27.72
C ALA A 545 -6.76 5.63 -26.97
N SER A 546 -6.19 4.44 -27.18
CA SER A 546 -4.91 4.00 -26.58
C SER A 546 -3.77 4.97 -26.81
N ALA A 547 -3.72 5.67 -27.95
CA ALA A 547 -2.66 6.60 -28.29
C ALA A 547 -2.52 7.76 -27.28
N THR A 548 -3.64 8.27 -26.74
CA THR A 548 -3.65 9.32 -25.73
C THR A 548 -2.95 8.86 -24.45
N TYR A 549 -3.25 7.67 -23.97
CA TYR A 549 -2.69 7.15 -22.73
C TYR A 549 -1.24 6.69 -22.90
N GLN A 550 -0.85 6.23 -24.10
CA GLN A 550 0.57 5.99 -24.42
C GLN A 550 1.38 7.29 -24.35
N ALA A 551 0.87 8.39 -24.91
CA ALA A 551 1.52 9.69 -24.84
C ALA A 551 1.66 10.21 -23.41
N ARG A 552 0.61 10.04 -22.57
CA ARG A 552 0.66 10.40 -21.14
C ARG A 552 1.71 9.56 -20.40
N ALA A 553 1.73 8.23 -20.61
CA ALA A 553 2.74 7.36 -20.01
C ALA A 553 4.17 7.77 -20.38
N GLN A 554 4.41 8.11 -21.65
CA GLN A 554 5.69 8.61 -22.12
C GLN A 554 6.05 9.92 -21.43
N ALA A 555 5.12 10.86 -21.30
CA ALA A 555 5.36 12.13 -20.62
C ALA A 555 5.75 11.94 -19.13
N TYR A 556 5.08 11.02 -18.42
CA TYR A 556 5.41 10.70 -17.03
C TYR A 556 6.79 10.04 -16.89
N VAL A 557 7.13 9.05 -17.74
CA VAL A 557 8.44 8.38 -17.70
C VAL A 557 9.56 9.34 -18.08
N ASP A 558 9.40 10.14 -19.13
CA ASP A 558 10.41 11.13 -19.55
C ASP A 558 10.64 12.17 -18.43
N SER A 559 9.60 12.56 -17.73
CA SER A 559 9.69 13.46 -16.56
C SER A 559 10.36 12.76 -15.36
N ALA A 560 10.02 11.48 -15.09
CA ALA A 560 10.66 10.71 -14.04
C ALA A 560 12.18 10.58 -14.26
N LEU A 561 12.60 10.25 -15.46
CA LEU A 561 14.02 10.19 -15.83
C LEU A 561 14.70 11.56 -15.74
N ARG A 562 14.00 12.64 -16.13
CA ARG A 562 14.56 13.99 -16.06
C ARG A 562 14.81 14.47 -14.63
N TRP A 563 13.89 14.22 -13.69
CA TRP A 563 13.90 14.84 -12.38
C TRP A 563 14.43 13.93 -11.26
N PHE A 564 14.40 12.63 -11.43
CA PHE A 564 14.71 11.66 -10.37
C PHE A 564 15.94 10.78 -10.67
N GLU A 565 16.37 10.64 -11.92
CA GLU A 565 17.50 9.79 -12.26
C GLU A 565 18.78 10.22 -11.53
N ASP A 566 19.55 9.23 -11.06
CA ASP A 566 20.88 9.47 -10.52
C ASP A 566 21.90 9.39 -11.66
N PRO A 567 22.57 10.50 -12.01
CA PRO A 567 23.53 10.50 -13.12
C PRO A 567 24.83 9.72 -12.82
N HIS A 568 25.03 9.27 -11.57
CA HIS A 568 26.27 8.65 -11.10
C HIS A 568 26.11 7.19 -10.68
N ALA A 569 24.89 6.72 -10.42
CA ALA A 569 24.63 5.38 -9.92
C ALA A 569 23.25 4.87 -10.36
N ALA A 570 23.04 3.56 -10.32
CA ALA A 570 21.79 2.93 -10.73
C ALA A 570 20.55 3.48 -10.01
N GLY A 571 19.44 3.58 -10.73
CA GLY A 571 18.11 3.92 -10.23
C GLY A 571 17.85 5.40 -10.02
N CYS A 572 16.60 5.68 -9.67
CA CYS A 572 16.08 7.01 -9.44
C CYS A 572 15.94 7.30 -7.95
N PHE A 573 16.18 8.55 -7.56
CA PHE A 573 15.89 9.04 -6.22
C PHE A 573 14.38 9.12 -5.99
N PHE A 574 13.97 9.05 -4.73
CA PHE A 574 12.56 9.16 -4.35
C PHE A 574 12.00 10.58 -4.57
N THR A 575 12.81 11.61 -4.31
CA THR A 575 12.47 13.03 -4.46
C THR A 575 13.13 13.67 -5.67
N ALA A 576 12.49 14.64 -6.30
CA ALA A 576 13.00 15.35 -7.46
C ALA A 576 14.29 16.13 -7.13
N THR A 577 15.07 16.48 -8.18
CA THR A 577 16.38 17.17 -8.02
C THR A 577 16.26 18.60 -7.51
N ASP A 578 15.13 19.24 -7.70
CA ASP A 578 14.83 20.64 -7.37
C ASP A 578 13.96 20.78 -6.11
N VAL A 579 13.68 19.68 -5.39
CA VAL A 579 12.94 19.67 -4.14
C VAL A 579 13.90 19.50 -2.97
N GLU A 580 13.77 20.35 -1.95
CA GLU A 580 14.55 20.24 -0.72
C GLU A 580 14.08 19.05 0.11
N THR A 581 15.02 18.24 0.56
CA THR A 581 14.75 16.99 1.29
C THR A 581 15.33 17.06 2.71
N PRO A 582 14.62 16.54 3.71
CA PRO A 582 15.20 16.39 5.04
C PRO A 582 16.36 15.39 5.01
N VAL A 583 17.46 15.71 5.69
CA VAL A 583 18.59 14.82 5.93
C VAL A 583 19.34 14.34 4.66
N ALA A 584 18.69 13.65 3.71
CA ALA A 584 19.31 13.14 2.48
C ALA A 584 18.29 12.72 1.42
N ARG A 585 18.61 12.87 0.13
CA ARG A 585 17.86 12.23 -0.95
C ARG A 585 18.07 10.72 -0.93
N ARG A 586 16.98 9.96 -0.99
CA ARG A 586 17.00 8.49 -0.89
C ARG A 586 16.53 7.82 -2.17
N LYS A 587 16.90 6.56 -2.34
CA LYS A 587 16.35 5.64 -3.33
C LYS A 587 15.59 4.55 -2.60
N GLU A 588 14.37 4.29 -3.06
CA GLU A 588 13.53 3.22 -2.55
C GLU A 588 13.71 1.98 -3.44
N TRP A 589 14.06 0.87 -2.80
CA TRP A 589 14.28 -0.41 -3.46
C TRP A 589 13.32 -1.51 -3.01
N PHE A 590 12.82 -1.42 -1.78
CA PHE A 590 11.95 -2.43 -1.18
C PHE A 590 10.49 -2.11 -1.39
N ASP A 591 9.74 -3.15 -1.75
CA ASP A 591 8.30 -3.13 -1.66
C ASP A 591 7.90 -3.14 -0.18
N ASN A 592 6.97 -2.26 0.16
CA ASN A 592 6.37 -2.18 1.49
C ASN A 592 4.88 -2.54 1.39
N ALA A 593 4.02 -1.67 1.89
CA ALA A 593 2.58 -1.79 1.64
C ALA A 593 2.22 -1.55 0.16
N THR A 594 3.03 -0.76 -0.52
CA THR A 594 2.95 -0.43 -1.94
C THR A 594 4.28 -0.77 -2.62
N PRO A 595 4.29 -1.01 -3.94
CA PRO A 595 5.51 -1.29 -4.68
C PRO A 595 6.46 -0.10 -4.69
N SER A 596 7.77 -0.35 -4.70
CA SER A 596 8.78 0.71 -4.78
C SER A 596 8.72 1.44 -6.12
N GLY A 597 8.97 2.77 -6.09
CA GLY A 597 8.92 3.59 -7.30
C GLY A 597 9.88 3.12 -8.40
N ASN A 598 11.08 2.64 -8.03
CA ASN A 598 12.03 2.07 -8.98
C ASN A 598 11.53 0.75 -9.61
N ALA A 599 10.84 -0.10 -8.84
CA ALA A 599 10.26 -1.35 -9.36
C ALA A 599 9.11 -1.07 -10.33
N VAL A 600 8.22 -0.14 -10.01
CA VAL A 600 7.14 0.27 -10.92
C VAL A 600 7.69 0.91 -12.19
N LEU A 601 8.75 1.72 -12.08
CA LEU A 601 9.39 2.33 -13.24
C LEU A 601 9.92 1.27 -14.23
N LEU A 602 10.43 0.12 -13.75
CA LEU A 602 10.81 -0.99 -14.61
C LEU A 602 9.65 -1.51 -15.47
N HIS A 603 8.43 -1.63 -14.89
CA HIS A 603 7.24 -2.02 -15.66
C HIS A 603 6.88 -1.01 -16.74
N ALA A 604 6.91 0.28 -16.42
CA ALA A 604 6.61 1.35 -17.37
C ALA A 604 7.65 1.43 -18.48
N LEU A 605 8.95 1.33 -18.16
CA LEU A 605 10.05 1.32 -19.13
C LEU A 605 9.95 0.15 -20.10
N SER A 606 9.68 -1.06 -19.61
CA SER A 606 9.49 -2.25 -20.43
C SER A 606 8.29 -2.10 -21.37
N GLY A 607 7.17 -1.55 -20.87
CA GLY A 607 5.98 -1.27 -21.67
C GLY A 607 6.24 -0.26 -22.79
N LEU A 608 6.86 0.88 -22.48
CA LEU A 608 7.19 1.91 -23.46
C LEU A 608 8.20 1.44 -24.48
N TYR A 609 9.25 0.70 -24.06
CA TYR A 609 10.19 0.11 -25.01
C TYR A 609 9.49 -0.81 -26.01
N THR A 610 8.58 -1.67 -25.52
CA THR A 610 7.83 -2.59 -26.40
C THR A 610 6.93 -1.83 -27.39
N LEU A 611 6.28 -0.75 -26.97
CA LEU A 611 5.35 0.01 -27.80
C LEU A 611 6.06 0.91 -28.81
N THR A 612 7.19 1.54 -28.42
CA THR A 612 7.83 2.59 -29.20
C THR A 612 9.10 2.13 -29.92
N GLY A 613 9.76 1.08 -29.42
CA GLY A 613 11.09 0.66 -29.87
C GLY A 613 12.22 1.64 -29.50
N ASP A 614 11.93 2.65 -28.66
CA ASP A 614 12.93 3.64 -28.24
C ASP A 614 13.93 3.03 -27.26
N GLY A 615 15.16 2.88 -27.70
CA GLY A 615 16.26 2.27 -26.93
C GLY A 615 16.60 3.01 -25.62
N ARG A 616 16.16 4.27 -25.42
CA ARG A 616 16.36 5.00 -24.16
C ARG A 616 15.65 4.29 -23.00
N TYR A 617 14.45 3.76 -23.22
CA TYR A 617 13.70 3.06 -22.18
C TYR A 617 14.33 1.72 -21.81
N GLU A 618 14.82 0.99 -22.81
CA GLU A 618 15.58 -0.25 -22.60
C GLU A 618 16.91 0.02 -21.85
N ALA A 619 17.61 1.08 -22.20
CA ALA A 619 18.84 1.47 -21.52
C ALA A 619 18.60 1.82 -20.05
N ALA A 620 17.54 2.58 -19.76
CA ALA A 620 17.13 2.91 -18.39
C ALA A 620 16.72 1.65 -17.61
N PHE A 621 15.92 0.75 -18.20
CA PHE A 621 15.57 -0.54 -17.61
C PHE A 621 16.81 -1.33 -17.20
N ARG A 622 17.77 -1.49 -18.13
CA ARG A 622 19.03 -2.23 -17.91
C ARG A 622 19.96 -1.55 -16.91
N SER A 623 19.84 -0.26 -16.70
CA SER A 623 20.62 0.46 -15.68
C SER A 623 20.07 0.26 -14.26
N ILE A 624 18.73 0.18 -14.12
CA ILE A 624 18.06 0.07 -12.82
C ILE A 624 18.06 -1.38 -12.31
N LEU A 625 17.71 -2.34 -13.16
CA LEU A 625 17.46 -3.73 -12.76
C LEU A 625 18.62 -4.39 -11.98
N PRO A 626 19.91 -4.20 -12.33
CA PRO A 626 21.03 -4.83 -11.61
C PRO A 626 21.12 -4.44 -10.13
N ALA A 627 20.60 -3.28 -9.72
CA ALA A 627 20.58 -2.86 -8.31
C ALA A 627 19.74 -3.79 -7.42
N TYR A 628 18.81 -4.52 -8.01
CA TYR A 628 17.96 -5.49 -7.29
C TYR A 628 18.61 -6.88 -7.10
N THR A 629 19.75 -7.19 -7.76
CA THR A 629 20.33 -8.55 -7.78
C THR A 629 20.56 -9.12 -6.39
N ASP A 630 21.23 -8.36 -5.53
CA ASP A 630 21.54 -8.78 -4.17
C ASP A 630 20.28 -8.99 -3.30
N TYR A 631 19.26 -8.15 -3.51
CA TYR A 631 17.98 -8.25 -2.80
C TYR A 631 17.17 -9.45 -3.29
N ALA A 632 17.15 -9.71 -4.60
CA ALA A 632 16.52 -10.88 -5.19
C ALA A 632 17.06 -12.19 -4.61
N GLN A 633 18.37 -12.25 -4.33
CA GLN A 633 19.04 -13.42 -3.74
C GLN A 633 18.80 -13.56 -2.23
N LYS A 634 18.64 -12.47 -1.50
CA LYS A 634 18.62 -12.48 -0.02
C LYS A 634 17.24 -12.31 0.58
N VAL A 635 16.38 -11.50 -0.04
CA VAL A 635 15.07 -11.07 0.47
C VAL A 635 14.06 -10.91 -0.68
N ALA A 636 13.95 -11.90 -1.53
CA ALA A 636 13.17 -11.88 -2.77
C ALA A 636 11.74 -11.33 -2.61
N ALA A 637 11.05 -11.69 -1.50
CA ALA A 637 9.70 -11.19 -1.22
C ALA A 637 9.64 -9.66 -1.04
N GLY A 638 10.73 -9.03 -0.58
CA GLY A 638 10.80 -7.58 -0.41
C GLY A 638 11.07 -6.80 -1.70
N VAL A 639 11.27 -7.49 -2.84
CA VAL A 639 11.49 -6.89 -4.16
C VAL A 639 10.67 -7.60 -5.24
N ALA A 640 9.55 -8.15 -4.85
CA ALA A 640 8.71 -9.01 -5.68
C ALA A 640 8.20 -8.28 -6.94
N HIS A 641 7.91 -6.97 -6.84
CA HIS A 641 7.45 -6.19 -7.98
C HIS A 641 8.55 -5.98 -9.04
N ALA A 642 9.81 -5.83 -8.62
CA ALA A 642 10.94 -5.80 -9.56
C ALA A 642 11.21 -7.17 -10.21
N LEU A 643 11.02 -8.28 -9.45
CA LEU A 643 11.08 -9.63 -9.99
C LEU A 643 9.98 -9.89 -11.02
N GLU A 644 8.76 -9.39 -10.78
CA GLU A 644 7.66 -9.43 -11.74
C GLU A 644 8.01 -8.65 -13.02
N ALA A 645 8.56 -7.43 -12.88
CA ALA A 645 8.97 -6.62 -14.01
C ALA A 645 10.04 -7.32 -14.87
N ALA A 646 11.04 -7.92 -14.21
CA ALA A 646 12.10 -8.70 -14.89
C ALA A 646 11.53 -9.93 -15.63
N THR A 647 10.61 -10.66 -14.97
CA THR A 647 9.92 -11.82 -15.57
C THR A 647 9.11 -11.39 -16.80
N THR A 648 8.30 -10.34 -16.67
CA THR A 648 7.47 -9.81 -17.77
C THR A 648 8.32 -9.35 -18.95
N HIS A 649 9.45 -8.68 -18.66
CA HIS A 649 10.39 -8.23 -19.68
C HIS A 649 11.07 -9.42 -20.40
N ALA A 650 11.49 -10.45 -19.66
CA ALA A 650 12.13 -11.64 -20.20
C ALA A 650 11.18 -12.52 -21.06
N VAL A 651 9.93 -12.67 -20.61
CA VAL A 651 8.88 -13.40 -21.36
C VAL A 651 8.44 -12.61 -22.60
N GLY A 652 8.54 -11.28 -22.53
CA GLY A 652 8.10 -10.34 -23.57
C GLY A 652 6.65 -9.94 -23.44
N ILE A 653 6.42 -8.64 -23.48
CA ILE A 653 5.08 -8.04 -23.52
C ILE A 653 4.50 -8.28 -24.92
N VAL A 654 3.22 -8.64 -24.98
CA VAL A 654 2.54 -8.91 -26.25
C VAL A 654 1.81 -7.65 -26.74
N VAL A 655 1.96 -7.33 -28.01
CA VAL A 655 1.18 -6.27 -28.69
C VAL A 655 0.38 -6.90 -29.81
N ILE A 656 -0.95 -6.81 -29.72
CA ILE A 656 -1.86 -7.27 -30.75
C ILE A 656 -2.38 -6.04 -31.49
N LYS A 657 -1.90 -5.85 -32.70
CA LYS A 657 -2.41 -4.82 -33.61
C LYS A 657 -3.61 -5.37 -34.34
N VAL A 658 -4.70 -4.65 -34.32
CA VAL A 658 -5.98 -5.03 -34.95
C VAL A 658 -6.32 -4.02 -36.03
N LYS A 659 -6.65 -4.53 -37.21
CA LYS A 659 -7.03 -3.71 -38.37
C LYS A 659 -8.28 -2.92 -38.07
N ASP A 660 -8.34 -1.71 -38.59
CA ASP A 660 -9.51 -0.86 -38.48
C ASP A 660 -10.82 -1.56 -38.98
N GLY A 661 -11.86 -1.44 -38.16
CA GLY A 661 -13.19 -2.06 -38.45
C GLY A 661 -13.30 -3.53 -38.01
N VAL A 662 -12.26 -4.19 -37.49
CA VAL A 662 -12.35 -5.55 -36.96
C VAL A 662 -12.92 -5.51 -35.53
N PRO A 663 -13.99 -6.29 -35.22
CA PRO A 663 -14.57 -6.31 -33.87
C PRO A 663 -13.57 -6.89 -32.82
N LEU A 664 -13.44 -6.21 -31.69
CA LEU A 664 -12.53 -6.63 -30.61
C LEU A 664 -13.14 -7.65 -29.62
N ALA A 665 -14.47 -7.80 -29.58
CA ALA A 665 -15.13 -8.71 -28.64
C ALA A 665 -14.69 -10.19 -28.76
N PRO A 666 -14.49 -10.76 -29.97
CA PRO A 666 -13.96 -12.14 -30.08
C PRO A 666 -12.53 -12.27 -29.55
N LEU A 667 -11.67 -11.26 -29.77
CA LEU A 667 -10.32 -11.24 -29.22
C LEU A 667 -10.34 -11.13 -27.69
N GLN A 668 -11.18 -10.24 -27.15
CA GLN A 668 -11.36 -10.11 -25.71
C GLN A 668 -11.79 -11.43 -25.07
N ALA A 669 -12.77 -12.11 -25.62
CA ALA A 669 -13.21 -13.42 -25.12
C ALA A 669 -12.08 -14.47 -25.16
N ALA A 670 -11.32 -14.51 -26.25
CA ALA A 670 -10.20 -15.45 -26.39
C ALA A 670 -9.06 -15.21 -25.39
N LEU A 671 -8.84 -13.95 -24.99
CA LEU A 671 -7.81 -13.57 -24.01
C LEU A 671 -8.18 -13.97 -22.57
N VAL A 672 -9.46 -14.17 -22.27
CA VAL A 672 -9.92 -14.67 -20.96
C VAL A 672 -9.51 -16.14 -20.74
N ASP A 673 -9.43 -16.93 -21.79
CA ASP A 673 -9.06 -18.35 -21.75
C ASP A 673 -7.54 -18.55 -21.86
N ALA A 674 -6.76 -17.48 -22.11
CA ALA A 674 -5.31 -17.55 -22.21
C ALA A 674 -4.62 -17.30 -20.85
N PRO A 675 -3.43 -17.86 -20.61
CA PRO A 675 -2.64 -17.55 -19.44
C PRO A 675 -2.39 -16.04 -19.32
N TRP A 676 -2.41 -15.52 -18.09
CA TRP A 676 -2.18 -14.09 -17.92
C TRP A 676 -0.82 -13.66 -18.44
N ARG A 677 -0.83 -12.66 -19.31
CA ARG A 677 0.35 -11.95 -19.81
C ARG A 677 0.01 -10.47 -19.92
N ARG A 678 1.03 -9.62 -19.90
CA ARG A 678 0.83 -8.22 -20.23
C ARG A 678 0.61 -8.07 -21.73
N VAL A 679 -0.62 -7.70 -22.12
CA VAL A 679 -1.06 -7.60 -23.52
C VAL A 679 -1.58 -6.20 -23.79
N PHE A 680 -1.08 -5.57 -24.88
CA PHE A 680 -1.61 -4.34 -25.45
C PHE A 680 -2.44 -4.69 -26.69
N ILE A 681 -3.68 -4.19 -26.73
CA ILE A 681 -4.56 -4.28 -27.90
C ILE A 681 -4.60 -2.91 -28.53
N LEU A 682 -4.10 -2.78 -29.75
CA LEU A 682 -4.07 -1.53 -30.51
C LEU A 682 -4.99 -1.70 -31.72
N SER A 683 -6.12 -0.97 -31.72
CA SER A 683 -7.08 -0.97 -32.82
C SER A 683 -6.82 0.19 -33.81
N ALA A 684 -7.67 0.29 -34.83
CA ALA A 684 -7.58 1.31 -35.88
C ALA A 684 -6.21 1.36 -36.57
N CYS A 685 -5.49 0.23 -36.62
CA CYS A 685 -4.21 0.14 -37.29
C CYS A 685 -4.38 0.07 -38.82
N GLU A 686 -3.61 0.88 -39.56
CA GLU A 686 -3.53 0.76 -41.01
C GLU A 686 -2.75 -0.52 -41.40
N MET A 687 -3.47 -1.60 -41.66
CA MET A 687 -2.93 -2.88 -42.09
C MET A 687 -3.37 -3.23 -43.52
N GLN A 688 -2.41 -3.62 -44.36
CA GLN A 688 -2.71 -3.82 -45.81
C GLN A 688 -3.41 -5.14 -46.14
N SER A 689 -3.19 -6.23 -45.34
CA SER A 689 -3.54 -7.56 -45.82
C SER A 689 -4.14 -8.53 -44.82
N ALA A 690 -4.19 -8.24 -43.51
CA ALA A 690 -4.70 -9.16 -42.51
C ALA A 690 -5.43 -8.44 -41.38
N GLU A 691 -6.23 -9.18 -40.58
CA GLU A 691 -6.99 -8.63 -39.45
C GLU A 691 -6.13 -8.37 -38.20
N TYR A 692 -5.13 -9.21 -37.99
CA TYR A 692 -4.28 -9.17 -36.78
C TYR A 692 -2.80 -9.20 -37.12
N GLN A 693 -1.98 -8.54 -36.28
CA GLN A 693 -0.54 -8.73 -36.22
C GLN A 693 -0.10 -8.78 -34.76
N VAL A 694 0.53 -9.90 -34.35
CA VAL A 694 1.05 -10.09 -33.01
C VAL A 694 2.54 -9.78 -32.98
N CYS A 695 2.95 -8.99 -31.98
CA CYS A 695 4.36 -8.76 -31.68
C CYS A 695 4.65 -9.21 -30.25
N VAL A 696 5.79 -9.86 -30.01
CA VAL A 696 6.29 -10.23 -28.68
C VAL A 696 7.55 -9.44 -28.42
N GLY A 697 7.55 -8.59 -27.39
CA GLY A 697 8.59 -7.56 -27.26
C GLY A 697 8.60 -6.68 -28.50
N THR A 698 9.79 -6.52 -29.11
CA THR A 698 9.97 -5.72 -30.35
C THR A 698 9.91 -6.54 -31.64
N GLN A 699 9.64 -7.85 -31.56
CA GLN A 699 9.58 -8.74 -32.73
C GLN A 699 8.13 -9.01 -33.13
N CYS A 700 7.78 -8.67 -34.37
CA CYS A 700 6.46 -8.94 -34.91
C CYS A 700 6.44 -10.22 -35.75
N LEU A 701 5.39 -11.04 -35.55
CA LEU A 701 5.10 -12.21 -36.35
C LEU A 701 4.44 -11.81 -37.68
N PRO A 702 4.37 -12.70 -38.67
CA PRO A 702 3.60 -12.45 -39.88
C PRO A 702 2.15 -12.11 -39.55
N PRO A 703 1.52 -11.17 -40.27
CA PRO A 703 0.10 -10.87 -40.08
C PRO A 703 -0.80 -12.08 -40.40
N THR A 704 -1.93 -12.21 -39.68
CA THR A 704 -2.87 -13.34 -39.83
C THR A 704 -4.32 -12.88 -39.77
N ASP A 705 -5.23 -13.63 -40.40
CA ASP A 705 -6.69 -13.49 -40.25
C ASP A 705 -7.26 -14.49 -39.21
N SER A 706 -6.40 -15.32 -38.61
CA SER A 706 -6.78 -16.37 -37.68
C SER A 706 -6.64 -15.93 -36.22
N LEU A 707 -7.76 -15.81 -35.52
CA LEU A 707 -7.76 -15.53 -34.08
C LEU A 707 -7.10 -16.67 -33.28
N SER A 708 -7.20 -17.94 -33.74
CA SER A 708 -6.52 -19.07 -33.09
C SER A 708 -4.99 -18.93 -33.14
N GLU A 709 -4.44 -18.45 -34.24
CA GLU A 709 -2.98 -18.21 -34.33
C GLU A 709 -2.53 -17.05 -33.41
N VAL A 710 -3.41 -16.06 -33.18
CA VAL A 710 -3.16 -14.99 -32.20
C VAL A 710 -3.04 -15.56 -30.80
N VAL A 711 -3.98 -16.45 -30.41
CA VAL A 711 -4.02 -17.05 -29.08
C VAL A 711 -2.88 -18.04 -28.83
N GLU A 712 -2.44 -18.78 -29.85
CA GLU A 712 -1.30 -19.72 -29.74
C GLU A 712 0.03 -19.03 -29.36
N VAL A 713 0.14 -17.72 -29.54
CA VAL A 713 1.34 -16.92 -29.15
C VAL A 713 1.33 -16.55 -27.66
N LEU A 714 0.17 -16.63 -27.00
CA LEU A 714 -0.03 -16.23 -25.61
C LEU A 714 0.32 -17.37 -24.65
#